data_e84d69825d6bcf28ce81603a686e3202
#
_entry.id   e84d69825d6bcf28ce81603a686e3202
#
_cell.length_a   1.000
_cell.length_b   1.000
_cell.length_c   1.000
_cell.angle_alpha   90.00
_cell.angle_beta   90.00
_cell.angle_gamma   90.00
#
_symmetry.space_group_name_H-M   'P 1'
#
loop_
_entity.id
_entity.type
_entity.pdbx_description
1 polymer ?
#
loop_
_entity_poly.entity_id
_entity_poly.type
_entity_poly.pdbx_seq_one_letter_code
_entity_poly.pdbx_strand_id
1 'polypeptide(L)'
;MGQIVGIDLGTTNSVVGVIEAGRPIVIANSEGSRTTPSIVGFTKDKEIVIGEQARRQLVLYPKNTFYNLKRFIGSDWDELDDNSISVPYNVKANNAGNVRVLSPNTQREYAPEELVSSLIRKLINDAETYLGDTVDSAVITVPAYFNESQRQATKDSAILAGIKVDRILNEPTAAALAYGFEKSSSNNVLVFDLGGGTFDVSLLKISNGVFDVKATCGDTQLGGNNFDSKIVDWLAEKFLDKHDIDLRRDRQALQRLTEAAEKAKCELSGLQKTKISLPFITTSKEGPLHIEETLNRKIFESLSQDLLDRLLEPVQIALDDSGWNAEDIDEVVLVGGSTRIPMVQQLVKTLVPNDPCQSVNPDEVVAIGAAIQSGIISGDLQDLLLNDVTPLSLGLETIGGLMKVLIPRNTPIPVRQSDVFSTSEANQSSVVVQVRQGERPLASENKSLGKFRLSGIPPAPRGIPQVQVAFDIDANGLLEVSATDRTTGRKQTVTISGGSNLNEQEINSIIEEAKTKANEDRMKRSVIDRKNSALTLIAQAERRLRDASLEFGPYGAERQQRAVELAIEDVEEYINDDDPQELEISVSALQEALFGLNRKFAAERKTDNNPLQGIKNTFGSLKDELFSDDYWDDDPWDNQMNRNYKNSRYGNSRDDDPWDNDYFL
;
A
#
# COMPACT_ATOMS: atom_id res chain seq x y z
N MET A 1 -16.70 15.24 11.26
CA MET A 1 -15.29 14.93 10.94
C MET A 1 -15.37 13.64 10.18
N GLY A 2 -14.73 13.54 8.99
CA GLY A 2 -14.70 12.30 8.26
C GLY A 2 -13.89 11.24 9.00
N GLN A 3 -13.96 10.01 8.52
CA GLN A 3 -13.32 8.86 9.15
C GLN A 3 -11.80 8.87 8.94
N ILE A 4 -11.06 8.31 9.90
CA ILE A 4 -9.62 8.06 9.79
C ILE A 4 -9.42 6.56 9.65
N VAL A 5 -8.69 6.12 8.61
CA VAL A 5 -8.42 4.70 8.37
C VAL A 5 -6.95 4.37 8.59
N GLY A 6 -6.66 3.11 8.91
CA GLY A 6 -5.32 2.55 8.92
C GLY A 6 -5.06 1.76 7.66
N ILE A 7 -3.97 2.04 6.96
CA ILE A 7 -3.57 1.36 5.73
C ILE A 7 -2.23 0.66 5.93
N ASP A 8 -2.22 -0.65 5.78
CA ASP A 8 -1.02 -1.43 5.54
C ASP A 8 -0.72 -1.41 4.04
N LEU A 9 0.28 -0.63 3.64
CA LEU A 9 0.71 -0.53 2.25
C LEU A 9 1.82 -1.56 1.97
N GLY A 10 1.45 -2.82 1.80
CA GLY A 10 2.41 -3.91 1.63
C GLY A 10 3.01 -4.02 0.21
N THR A 11 4.17 -4.67 0.09
CA THR A 11 4.84 -4.89 -1.21
C THR A 11 4.02 -5.79 -2.13
N THR A 12 3.40 -6.84 -1.59
CA THR A 12 2.63 -7.84 -2.34
C THR A 12 1.13 -7.63 -2.20
N ASN A 13 0.64 -7.40 -0.97
CA ASN A 13 -0.75 -7.15 -0.67
C ASN A 13 -0.86 -5.95 0.26
N SER A 14 -1.92 -5.18 0.10
CA SER A 14 -2.28 -4.06 0.97
C SER A 14 -3.61 -4.33 1.66
N VAL A 15 -3.76 -3.75 2.86
CA VAL A 15 -4.93 -3.97 3.72
C VAL A 15 -5.37 -2.64 4.30
N VAL A 16 -6.69 -2.43 4.42
CA VAL A 16 -7.26 -1.26 5.10
C VAL A 16 -8.09 -1.69 6.30
N GLY A 17 -7.95 -0.97 7.39
CA GLY A 17 -8.70 -1.19 8.63
C GLY A 17 -9.22 0.08 9.25
N VAL A 18 -10.19 -0.05 10.14
CA VAL A 18 -10.86 1.05 10.83
C VAL A 18 -11.16 0.64 12.28
N ILE A 19 -11.41 1.62 13.14
CA ILE A 19 -12.01 1.38 14.47
C ILE A 19 -13.53 1.46 14.35
N GLU A 20 -14.20 0.39 14.72
CA GLU A 20 -15.67 0.33 14.81
C GLU A 20 -16.08 -0.14 16.21
N ALA A 21 -16.90 0.64 16.87
CA ALA A 21 -17.33 0.39 18.26
C ALA A 21 -16.15 0.09 19.23
N GLY A 22 -15.03 0.81 19.09
CA GLY A 22 -13.84 0.67 19.93
C GLY A 22 -12.98 -0.57 19.62
N ARG A 23 -13.22 -1.26 18.50
CA ARG A 23 -12.44 -2.43 18.06
C ARG A 23 -11.88 -2.23 16.66
N PRO A 24 -10.64 -2.69 16.42
CA PRO A 24 -10.08 -2.64 15.08
C PRO A 24 -10.70 -3.71 14.18
N ILE A 25 -11.09 -3.32 12.98
CA ILE A 25 -11.67 -4.20 11.97
C ILE A 25 -10.90 -4.03 10.67
N VAL A 26 -10.60 -5.14 9.99
CA VAL A 26 -10.09 -5.14 8.61
C VAL A 26 -11.27 -5.12 7.64
N ILE A 27 -11.29 -4.13 6.76
CA ILE A 27 -12.33 -3.92 5.76
C ILE A 27 -12.10 -4.89 4.58
N ALA A 28 -13.16 -5.57 4.14
CA ALA A 28 -13.14 -6.33 2.90
C ALA A 28 -13.23 -5.38 1.70
N ASN A 29 -12.43 -5.65 0.67
CA ASN A 29 -12.47 -4.88 -0.57
C ASN A 29 -13.74 -5.19 -1.40
N SER A 30 -13.96 -4.45 -2.47
CA SER A 30 -15.10 -4.62 -3.39
C SER A 30 -15.19 -6.01 -4.03
N GLU A 31 -14.09 -6.78 -4.05
CA GLU A 31 -14.05 -8.17 -4.50
C GLU A 31 -14.34 -9.19 -3.38
N GLY A 32 -14.61 -8.74 -2.15
CA GLY A 32 -14.91 -9.57 -0.98
C GLY A 32 -13.68 -10.16 -0.28
N SER A 33 -12.46 -9.75 -0.65
CA SER A 33 -11.22 -10.18 -0.01
C SER A 33 -10.78 -9.17 1.06
N ARG A 34 -10.15 -9.64 2.14
CA ARG A 34 -9.58 -8.78 3.19
C ARG A 34 -8.20 -8.20 2.83
N THR A 35 -7.60 -8.72 1.75
CA THR A 35 -6.33 -8.23 1.22
C THR A 35 -6.52 -7.81 -0.24
N THR A 36 -5.86 -6.75 -0.66
CA THR A 36 -5.85 -6.25 -2.03
C THR A 36 -4.44 -6.41 -2.60
N PRO A 37 -4.26 -7.15 -3.71
CA PRO A 37 -2.95 -7.25 -4.36
C PRO A 37 -2.38 -5.86 -4.70
N SER A 38 -1.12 -5.60 -4.32
CA SER A 38 -0.42 -4.33 -4.61
C SER A 38 0.05 -4.29 -6.07
N ILE A 39 -0.90 -4.38 -6.99
CA ILE A 39 -0.68 -4.50 -8.44
C ILE A 39 -1.51 -3.43 -9.14
N VAL A 40 -0.86 -2.72 -10.07
CA VAL A 40 -1.49 -1.69 -10.92
C VAL A 40 -1.19 -2.01 -12.37
N GLY A 41 -2.16 -1.86 -13.25
CA GLY A 41 -1.95 -2.15 -14.66
C GLY A 41 -2.75 -1.23 -15.57
N PHE A 42 -2.41 -1.24 -16.86
CA PHE A 42 -3.13 -0.52 -17.90
C PHE A 42 -3.64 -1.48 -18.97
N THR A 43 -4.93 -1.40 -19.26
CA THR A 43 -5.57 -2.16 -20.35
C THR A 43 -5.09 -1.65 -21.73
N LYS A 44 -5.48 -2.32 -22.80
CA LYS A 44 -5.23 -1.83 -24.18
C LYS A 44 -5.90 -0.47 -24.44
N ASP A 45 -7.02 -0.24 -23.80
CA ASP A 45 -7.79 1.02 -23.92
C ASP A 45 -7.27 2.13 -23.01
N LYS A 46 -6.10 1.87 -22.37
CA LYS A 46 -5.39 2.78 -21.46
C LYS A 46 -6.10 3.00 -20.11
N GLU A 47 -7.10 2.19 -19.80
CA GLU A 47 -7.77 2.22 -18.51
C GLU A 47 -6.88 1.62 -17.42
N ILE A 48 -6.94 2.21 -16.23
CA ILE A 48 -6.21 1.72 -15.08
C ILE A 48 -7.01 0.60 -14.41
N VAL A 49 -6.33 -0.50 -14.11
CA VAL A 49 -6.86 -1.63 -13.34
C VAL A 49 -5.97 -1.89 -12.13
N ILE A 50 -6.56 -2.24 -10.98
CA ILE A 50 -5.87 -2.31 -9.70
C ILE A 50 -6.27 -3.59 -8.98
N GLY A 51 -5.37 -4.10 -8.14
CA GLY A 51 -5.63 -5.23 -7.26
C GLY A 51 -5.85 -6.53 -8.04
N GLU A 52 -6.92 -7.25 -7.73
CA GLU A 52 -7.22 -8.54 -8.33
C GLU A 52 -7.50 -8.45 -9.84
N GLN A 53 -8.07 -7.35 -10.31
CA GLN A 53 -8.27 -7.12 -11.75
C GLN A 53 -6.94 -7.00 -12.49
N ALA A 54 -5.98 -6.26 -11.92
CA ALA A 54 -4.63 -6.16 -12.47
C ALA A 54 -3.89 -7.51 -12.40
N ARG A 55 -4.06 -8.27 -11.32
CA ARG A 55 -3.47 -9.60 -11.15
C ARG A 55 -3.89 -10.57 -12.26
N ARG A 56 -5.16 -10.56 -12.65
CA ARG A 56 -5.68 -11.42 -13.73
C ARG A 56 -5.05 -11.15 -15.09
N GLN A 57 -4.56 -9.95 -15.34
CA GLN A 57 -3.92 -9.61 -16.62
C GLN A 57 -2.38 -9.77 -16.64
N LEU A 58 -1.74 -10.12 -15.51
CA LEU A 58 -0.27 -10.22 -15.40
C LEU A 58 0.35 -11.07 -16.50
N VAL A 59 -0.20 -12.26 -16.76
CA VAL A 59 0.32 -13.17 -17.79
C VAL A 59 0.07 -12.64 -19.21
N LEU A 60 -1.06 -11.97 -19.42
CA LEU A 60 -1.46 -11.49 -20.76
C LEU A 60 -0.73 -10.20 -21.15
N TYR A 61 -0.53 -9.31 -20.19
CA TYR A 61 0.06 -7.98 -20.39
C TYR A 61 1.18 -7.67 -19.39
N PRO A 62 2.22 -8.52 -19.28
CA PRO A 62 3.27 -8.35 -18.26
C PRO A 62 4.01 -7.03 -18.35
N LYS A 63 4.13 -6.44 -19.54
CA LYS A 63 4.80 -5.14 -19.76
C LYS A 63 3.95 -3.92 -19.31
N ASN A 64 2.66 -4.12 -19.05
CA ASN A 64 1.72 -3.07 -18.68
C ASN A 64 1.08 -3.33 -17.32
N THR A 65 1.62 -4.27 -16.55
CA THR A 65 1.13 -4.62 -15.21
C THR A 65 2.30 -4.61 -14.24
N PHE A 66 2.21 -3.77 -13.22
CA PHE A 66 3.29 -3.37 -12.33
C PHE A 66 3.00 -3.84 -10.91
N TYR A 67 3.96 -4.49 -10.31
CA TYR A 67 3.94 -5.01 -8.95
C TYR A 67 5.30 -4.78 -8.28
N ASN A 68 5.43 -5.05 -6.99
CA ASN A 68 6.62 -4.76 -6.19
C ASN A 68 7.01 -3.26 -6.19
N LEU A 69 6.07 -2.36 -6.48
CA LEU A 69 6.31 -0.92 -6.61
C LEU A 69 6.92 -0.30 -5.35
N LYS A 70 6.62 -0.86 -4.17
CA LYS A 70 7.17 -0.41 -2.89
C LYS A 70 8.70 -0.51 -2.80
N ARG A 71 9.34 -1.40 -3.59
CA ARG A 71 10.80 -1.49 -3.68
C ARG A 71 11.43 -0.34 -4.45
N PHE A 72 10.65 0.36 -5.27
CA PHE A 72 11.12 1.45 -6.12
C PHE A 72 10.78 2.85 -5.57
N ILE A 73 9.82 2.92 -4.65
CA ILE A 73 9.34 4.19 -4.10
C ILE A 73 10.48 4.89 -3.34
N GLY A 74 10.72 6.17 -3.66
CA GLY A 74 11.75 6.98 -3.00
C GLY A 74 13.20 6.47 -3.17
N SER A 75 13.44 5.53 -4.09
CA SER A 75 14.78 4.99 -4.37
C SER A 75 15.40 5.65 -5.61
N ASP A 76 16.71 5.89 -5.57
CA ASP A 76 17.48 6.22 -6.75
C ASP A 76 17.85 4.94 -7.52
N TRP A 77 18.11 5.09 -8.82
CA TRP A 77 18.45 3.94 -9.69
C TRP A 77 19.64 3.14 -9.18
N ASP A 78 20.68 3.82 -8.70
CA ASP A 78 21.93 3.21 -8.24
C ASP A 78 21.78 2.46 -6.90
N GLU A 79 20.62 2.57 -6.25
CA GLU A 79 20.33 1.86 -5.00
C GLU A 79 19.61 0.51 -5.23
N LEU A 80 19.18 0.25 -6.48
CA LEU A 80 18.45 -0.96 -6.82
C LEU A 80 19.42 -2.11 -7.12
N ASP A 81 19.15 -3.27 -6.55
CA ASP A 81 19.85 -4.50 -6.87
C ASP A 81 19.33 -5.14 -8.19
N ASP A 82 20.12 -6.04 -8.78
CA ASP A 82 19.77 -6.73 -10.02
C ASP A 82 18.48 -7.55 -9.89
N ASN A 83 18.19 -8.07 -8.69
CA ASN A 83 16.97 -8.84 -8.44
C ASN A 83 15.73 -7.95 -8.47
N SER A 84 15.81 -6.74 -7.93
CA SER A 84 14.69 -5.78 -7.90
C SER A 84 14.30 -5.33 -9.30
N ILE A 85 15.26 -5.14 -10.20
CA ILE A 85 15.02 -4.75 -11.61
C ILE A 85 14.70 -5.94 -12.53
N SER A 86 14.84 -7.18 -12.05
CA SER A 86 14.50 -8.40 -12.80
C SER A 86 12.99 -8.64 -12.82
N VAL A 87 12.25 -7.71 -13.42
CA VAL A 87 10.79 -7.75 -13.57
C VAL A 87 10.38 -7.77 -15.04
N PRO A 88 9.19 -8.32 -15.39
CA PRO A 88 8.73 -8.42 -16.77
C PRO A 88 8.43 -7.08 -17.45
N TYR A 89 8.23 -6.01 -16.70
CA TYR A 89 8.00 -4.65 -17.22
C TYR A 89 9.30 -3.83 -17.28
N ASN A 90 9.25 -2.67 -17.91
CA ASN A 90 10.43 -1.82 -18.08
C ASN A 90 10.58 -0.86 -16.90
N VAL A 91 11.67 -1.01 -16.16
CA VAL A 91 12.15 -0.06 -15.15
C VAL A 91 13.40 0.61 -15.67
N LYS A 92 13.57 1.90 -15.49
CA LYS A 92 14.74 2.66 -15.93
C LYS A 92 14.97 3.92 -15.08
N ALA A 93 16.16 4.48 -15.18
CA ALA A 93 16.45 5.81 -14.65
C ALA A 93 15.95 6.91 -15.61
N ASN A 94 15.47 8.02 -15.06
CA ASN A 94 15.34 9.28 -15.80
C ASN A 94 16.68 10.03 -15.82
N ASN A 95 16.71 11.24 -16.46
CA ASN A 95 17.92 12.05 -16.53
C ASN A 95 18.45 12.53 -15.18
N ALA A 96 17.66 12.50 -14.13
CA ALA A 96 18.02 12.89 -12.77
C ALA A 96 18.46 11.70 -11.90
N GLY A 97 18.45 10.46 -12.45
CA GLY A 97 18.77 9.23 -11.69
C GLY A 97 17.57 8.60 -10.99
N ASN A 98 16.38 9.20 -11.07
CA ASN A 98 15.19 8.68 -10.39
C ASN A 98 14.57 7.52 -11.16
N VAL A 99 14.00 6.58 -10.44
CA VAL A 99 13.33 5.41 -11.00
C VAL A 99 12.05 5.79 -11.75
N ARG A 100 11.86 5.21 -12.93
CA ARG A 100 10.66 5.33 -13.76
C ARG A 100 10.22 3.98 -14.30
N VAL A 101 8.91 3.81 -14.41
CA VAL A 101 8.26 2.62 -14.96
C VAL A 101 7.56 3.01 -16.27
N LEU A 102 7.85 2.29 -17.36
CA LEU A 102 7.27 2.57 -18.68
C LEU A 102 6.08 1.66 -18.95
N SER A 103 4.94 2.26 -19.29
CA SER A 103 3.78 1.55 -19.83
C SER A 103 3.74 1.70 -21.36
N PRO A 104 3.92 0.61 -22.13
CA PRO A 104 3.76 0.64 -23.58
C PRO A 104 2.35 1.01 -24.07
N ASN A 105 1.30 0.61 -23.31
CA ASN A 105 -0.08 0.90 -23.70
C ASN A 105 -0.39 2.41 -23.64
N THR A 106 0.06 3.09 -22.59
CA THR A 106 -0.13 4.55 -22.44
C THR A 106 0.97 5.37 -23.11
N GLN A 107 2.10 4.73 -23.48
CA GLN A 107 3.31 5.37 -24.01
C GLN A 107 3.89 6.43 -23.04
N ARG A 108 3.67 6.25 -21.73
CA ARG A 108 4.08 7.18 -20.68
C ARG A 108 4.99 6.48 -19.68
N GLU A 109 5.91 7.25 -19.12
CA GLU A 109 6.72 6.90 -17.96
C GLU A 109 6.04 7.41 -16.70
N TYR A 110 5.95 6.54 -15.71
CA TYR A 110 5.34 6.82 -14.42
C TYR A 110 6.39 6.79 -13.32
N ALA A 111 6.28 7.67 -12.36
CA ALA A 111 6.96 7.49 -11.08
C ALA A 111 6.28 6.34 -10.30
N PRO A 112 7.02 5.57 -9.51
CA PRO A 112 6.41 4.54 -8.65
C PRO A 112 5.31 5.11 -7.76
N GLU A 113 5.48 6.33 -7.25
CA GLU A 113 4.54 7.07 -6.41
C GLU A 113 3.19 7.30 -7.10
N GLU A 114 3.18 7.60 -8.41
CA GLU A 114 1.94 7.78 -9.19
C GLU A 114 1.13 6.48 -9.25
N LEU A 115 1.82 5.35 -9.45
CA LEU A 115 1.16 4.04 -9.52
C LEU A 115 0.66 3.61 -8.13
N VAL A 116 1.45 3.82 -7.09
CA VAL A 116 1.07 3.52 -5.71
C VAL A 116 -0.10 4.40 -5.26
N SER A 117 -0.18 5.65 -5.70
CA SER A 117 -1.31 6.52 -5.39
C SER A 117 -2.64 5.96 -5.89
N SER A 118 -2.63 5.28 -7.03
CA SER A 118 -3.82 4.62 -7.57
C SER A 118 -4.28 3.45 -6.69
N LEU A 119 -3.32 2.70 -6.13
CA LEU A 119 -3.62 1.62 -5.16
C LEU A 119 -4.22 2.20 -3.87
N ILE A 120 -3.61 3.26 -3.32
CA ILE A 120 -4.13 3.93 -2.11
C ILE A 120 -5.55 4.43 -2.35
N ARG A 121 -5.82 5.04 -3.50
CA ARG A 121 -7.17 5.50 -3.86
C ARG A 121 -8.18 4.37 -3.89
N LYS A 122 -7.81 3.18 -4.42
CA LYS A 122 -8.71 2.01 -4.37
C LYS A 122 -9.01 1.61 -2.93
N LEU A 123 -8.00 1.55 -2.06
CA LEU A 123 -8.20 1.19 -0.65
C LEU A 123 -9.12 2.18 0.07
N ILE A 124 -8.95 3.47 -0.21
CA ILE A 124 -9.84 4.52 0.33
C ILE A 124 -11.27 4.34 -0.19
N ASN A 125 -11.47 4.13 -1.50
CA ASN A 125 -12.80 3.92 -2.08
C ASN A 125 -13.49 2.67 -1.51
N ASP A 126 -12.73 1.57 -1.27
CA ASP A 126 -13.25 0.37 -0.63
C ASP A 126 -13.67 0.65 0.83
N ALA A 127 -12.89 1.48 1.54
CA ALA A 127 -13.21 1.90 2.91
C ALA A 127 -14.45 2.81 2.95
N GLU A 128 -14.55 3.80 2.08
CA GLU A 128 -15.72 4.69 1.96
C GLU A 128 -16.99 3.92 1.61
N THR A 129 -16.87 2.93 0.72
CA THR A 129 -18.00 2.05 0.35
C THR A 129 -18.47 1.22 1.54
N TYR A 130 -17.54 0.71 2.37
CA TYR A 130 -17.87 -0.06 3.57
C TYR A 130 -18.49 0.80 4.65
N LEU A 131 -17.91 1.99 4.88
CA LEU A 131 -18.32 2.91 5.97
C LEU A 131 -19.60 3.67 5.64
N GLY A 132 -19.94 3.84 4.35
CA GLY A 132 -21.02 4.74 3.90
C GLY A 132 -20.72 6.22 4.22
N ASP A 133 -19.45 6.58 4.41
CA ASP A 133 -19.00 7.94 4.78
C ASP A 133 -17.64 8.22 4.13
N THR A 134 -17.26 9.49 4.05
CA THR A 134 -15.98 9.93 3.46
C THR A 134 -14.81 9.66 4.41
N VAL A 135 -13.66 9.31 3.83
CA VAL A 135 -12.39 9.18 4.54
C VAL A 135 -11.59 10.47 4.39
N ASP A 136 -11.36 11.18 5.50
CA ASP A 136 -10.64 12.48 5.50
C ASP A 136 -9.13 12.30 5.56
N SER A 137 -8.65 11.28 6.27
CA SER A 137 -7.22 11.05 6.48
C SER A 137 -6.89 9.58 6.76
N ALA A 138 -5.60 9.26 6.69
CA ALA A 138 -5.12 7.91 6.92
C ALA A 138 -3.84 7.86 7.78
N VAL A 139 -3.68 6.76 8.51
CA VAL A 139 -2.40 6.28 9.02
C VAL A 139 -1.87 5.27 8.01
N ILE A 140 -0.66 5.46 7.49
CA ILE A 140 -0.07 4.58 6.48
C ILE A 140 1.20 3.94 7.03
N THR A 141 1.36 2.63 6.83
CA THR A 141 2.53 1.92 7.33
C THR A 141 3.66 1.87 6.31
N VAL A 142 4.87 1.86 6.84
CA VAL A 142 6.12 1.69 6.08
C VAL A 142 7.03 0.70 6.82
N PRO A 143 7.94 0.02 6.12
CA PRO A 143 8.99 -0.75 6.77
C PRO A 143 9.77 0.12 7.76
N ALA A 144 10.15 -0.44 8.89
CA ALA A 144 10.85 0.32 9.92
C ALA A 144 12.19 0.88 9.40
N TYR A 145 12.86 0.13 8.54
CA TYR A 145 14.17 0.47 7.98
C TYR A 145 14.12 1.36 6.71
N PHE A 146 12.92 1.87 6.35
CA PHE A 146 12.80 2.87 5.28
C PHE A 146 13.57 4.13 5.64
N ASN A 147 14.34 4.62 4.65
CA ASN A 147 15.01 5.91 4.75
C ASN A 147 14.02 7.07 4.59
N GLU A 148 14.48 8.29 4.84
CA GLU A 148 13.65 9.49 4.78
C GLU A 148 13.02 9.73 3.41
N SER A 149 13.75 9.44 2.31
CA SER A 149 13.25 9.57 0.94
C SER A 149 12.06 8.64 0.69
N GLN A 150 12.14 7.40 1.14
CA GLN A 150 11.09 6.39 0.98
C GLN A 150 9.83 6.72 1.83
N ARG A 151 10.02 7.25 3.05
CA ARG A 151 8.93 7.73 3.91
C ARG A 151 8.20 8.91 3.27
N GLN A 152 8.95 9.89 2.78
CA GLN A 152 8.37 11.05 2.11
C GLN A 152 7.65 10.65 0.82
N ALA A 153 8.24 9.78 -0.01
CA ALA A 153 7.62 9.27 -1.24
C ALA A 153 6.32 8.50 -0.97
N THR A 154 6.24 7.76 0.14
CA THR A 154 5.00 7.12 0.59
C THR A 154 3.93 8.15 0.93
N LYS A 155 4.30 9.23 1.64
CA LYS A 155 3.40 10.34 1.95
C LYS A 155 2.94 11.07 0.69
N ASP A 156 3.85 11.32 -0.26
CA ASP A 156 3.54 11.95 -1.55
C ASP A 156 2.55 11.11 -2.36
N SER A 157 2.69 9.77 -2.34
CA SER A 157 1.73 8.85 -2.97
C SER A 157 0.32 9.00 -2.40
N ALA A 158 0.19 9.22 -1.09
CA ALA A 158 -1.11 9.45 -0.46
C ALA A 158 -1.69 10.83 -0.82
N ILE A 159 -0.85 11.86 -0.89
CA ILE A 159 -1.25 13.20 -1.34
C ILE A 159 -1.75 13.14 -2.79
N LEU A 160 -1.07 12.40 -3.67
CA LEU A 160 -1.50 12.16 -5.05
C LEU A 160 -2.82 11.37 -5.11
N ALA A 161 -3.08 10.49 -4.14
CA ALA A 161 -4.35 9.81 -3.99
C ALA A 161 -5.47 10.72 -3.47
N GLY A 162 -5.16 11.95 -3.04
CA GLY A 162 -6.13 12.92 -2.52
C GLY A 162 -6.45 12.74 -1.04
N ILE A 163 -5.65 11.99 -0.28
CA ILE A 163 -5.85 11.75 1.14
C ILE A 163 -4.78 12.43 1.99
N LYS A 164 -5.18 12.97 3.14
CA LYS A 164 -4.24 13.51 4.14
C LYS A 164 -3.61 12.36 4.91
N VAL A 165 -2.30 12.43 5.15
CA VAL A 165 -1.60 11.48 6.03
C VAL A 165 -1.44 12.12 7.41
N ASP A 166 -2.11 11.54 8.41
CA ASP A 166 -1.99 11.99 9.79
C ASP A 166 -0.78 11.40 10.49
N ARG A 167 -0.39 10.17 10.10
CA ARG A 167 0.81 9.52 10.61
C ARG A 167 1.40 8.52 9.60
N ILE A 168 2.72 8.52 9.48
CA ILE A 168 3.49 7.40 8.94
C ILE A 168 3.92 6.52 10.12
N LEU A 169 3.58 5.23 10.08
CA LEU A 169 3.79 4.29 11.17
C LEU A 169 4.68 3.13 10.70
N ASN A 170 5.65 2.71 11.52
CA ASN A 170 6.48 1.56 11.20
C ASN A 170 5.67 0.26 11.29
N GLU A 171 5.82 -0.65 10.30
CA GLU A 171 5.10 -1.94 10.22
C GLU A 171 5.26 -2.80 11.48
N PRO A 172 6.49 -3.05 11.99
CA PRO A 172 6.64 -3.84 13.20
C PRO A 172 6.07 -3.15 14.45
N THR A 173 6.07 -1.81 14.46
CA THR A 173 5.46 -1.04 15.54
C THR A 173 3.92 -1.16 15.50
N ALA A 174 3.33 -1.09 14.30
CA ALA A 174 1.90 -1.36 14.11
C ALA A 174 1.53 -2.78 14.56
N ALA A 175 2.33 -3.79 14.17
CA ALA A 175 2.09 -5.16 14.60
C ALA A 175 2.17 -5.33 16.13
N ALA A 176 3.11 -4.64 16.78
CA ALA A 176 3.22 -4.64 18.24
C ALA A 176 2.00 -3.98 18.90
N LEU A 177 1.47 -2.87 18.33
CA LEU A 177 0.22 -2.24 18.81
C LEU A 177 -0.94 -3.23 18.75
N ALA A 178 -1.11 -3.93 17.62
CA ALA A 178 -2.17 -4.92 17.47
C ALA A 178 -2.02 -6.09 18.47
N TYR A 179 -0.79 -6.58 18.65
CA TYR A 179 -0.48 -7.65 19.61
C TYR A 179 -0.75 -7.25 21.05
N GLY A 180 -0.34 -6.04 21.44
CA GLY A 180 -0.42 -5.55 22.81
C GLY A 180 -1.74 -4.88 23.19
N PHE A 181 -2.63 -4.65 22.22
CA PHE A 181 -3.87 -3.86 22.41
C PHE A 181 -4.75 -4.36 23.57
N GLU A 182 -4.88 -5.68 23.72
CA GLU A 182 -5.71 -6.28 24.79
C GLU A 182 -4.86 -6.80 25.95
N LYS A 183 -3.53 -6.58 25.96
CA LYS A 183 -2.63 -7.15 26.96
C LYS A 183 -2.24 -6.12 28.03
N SER A 184 -2.40 -6.49 29.29
CA SER A 184 -2.01 -5.68 30.45
C SER A 184 -0.66 -6.07 31.07
N SER A 185 0.01 -7.12 30.56
CA SER A 185 1.30 -7.58 31.07
C SER A 185 2.47 -6.76 30.52
N SER A 186 3.54 -6.62 31.31
CA SER A 186 4.80 -6.05 30.79
C SER A 186 5.60 -7.14 30.10
N ASN A 187 5.88 -6.97 28.80
CA ASN A 187 6.59 -7.95 27.98
C ASN A 187 7.67 -7.26 27.13
N ASN A 188 8.80 -7.91 26.99
CA ASN A 188 9.79 -7.61 25.98
C ASN A 188 9.46 -8.44 24.73
N VAL A 189 9.16 -7.75 23.63
CA VAL A 189 8.62 -8.36 22.40
C VAL A 189 9.63 -8.19 21.27
N LEU A 190 9.92 -9.29 20.59
CA LEU A 190 10.59 -9.29 19.30
C LEU A 190 9.53 -9.39 18.19
N VAL A 191 9.47 -8.39 17.33
CA VAL A 191 8.68 -8.43 16.11
C VAL A 191 9.61 -8.79 14.96
N PHE A 192 9.31 -9.90 14.27
CA PHE A 192 10.03 -10.42 13.13
C PHE A 192 9.12 -10.32 11.90
N ASP A 193 9.33 -9.29 11.11
CA ASP A 193 8.49 -8.98 9.95
C ASP A 193 9.21 -9.36 8.66
N LEU A 194 8.80 -10.47 8.03
CA LEU A 194 9.28 -10.90 6.73
C LEU A 194 8.13 -10.84 5.72
N GLY A 195 8.05 -9.71 5.04
CA GLY A 195 7.08 -9.46 3.99
C GLY A 195 7.45 -10.09 2.64
N GLY A 196 6.80 -9.62 1.57
CA GLY A 196 7.13 -10.02 0.21
C GLY A 196 8.42 -9.37 -0.31
N GLY A 197 8.74 -8.15 0.13
CA GLY A 197 9.84 -7.34 -0.38
C GLY A 197 10.87 -6.90 0.63
N THR A 198 10.51 -6.80 1.90
CA THR A 198 11.32 -6.25 2.99
C THR A 198 11.36 -7.20 4.17
N PHE A 199 12.42 -7.07 4.96
CA PHE A 199 12.61 -7.72 6.24
C PHE A 199 12.92 -6.69 7.31
N ASP A 200 12.15 -6.67 8.39
CA ASP A 200 12.33 -5.78 9.52
C ASP A 200 12.32 -6.57 10.85
N VAL A 201 13.17 -6.17 11.76
CA VAL A 201 13.22 -6.66 13.14
C VAL A 201 13.11 -5.49 14.08
N SER A 202 12.21 -5.56 15.04
CA SER A 202 12.07 -4.54 16.09
C SER A 202 11.96 -5.19 17.47
N LEU A 203 12.65 -4.61 18.42
CA LEU A 203 12.59 -4.96 19.83
C LEU A 203 11.82 -3.88 20.60
N LEU A 204 10.74 -4.28 21.25
CA LEU A 204 9.86 -3.34 21.96
C LEU A 204 9.61 -3.81 23.39
N LYS A 205 9.51 -2.84 24.29
CA LYS A 205 8.98 -3.07 25.64
C LYS A 205 7.53 -2.59 25.67
N ILE A 206 6.61 -3.49 25.94
CA ILE A 206 5.19 -3.17 26.13
C ILE A 206 4.90 -3.19 27.62
N SER A 207 4.32 -2.13 28.17
CA SER A 207 3.98 -2.05 29.60
C SER A 207 2.84 -1.05 29.83
N ASN A 208 1.73 -1.52 30.36
CA ASN A 208 0.60 -0.66 30.77
C ASN A 208 0.12 0.33 29.68
N GLY A 209 -0.03 -0.14 28.43
CA GLY A 209 -0.44 0.71 27.30
C GLY A 209 0.69 1.54 26.69
N VAL A 210 1.91 1.47 27.20
CA VAL A 210 3.09 2.13 26.63
C VAL A 210 3.85 1.12 25.77
N PHE A 211 4.08 1.50 24.52
CA PHE A 211 4.86 0.76 23.52
C PHE A 211 6.15 1.52 23.27
N ASP A 212 7.26 0.99 23.73
CA ASP A 212 8.56 1.66 23.72
C ASP A 212 9.53 0.85 22.86
N VAL A 213 9.79 1.33 21.62
CA VAL A 213 10.75 0.70 20.71
C VAL A 213 12.16 0.92 21.25
N LYS A 214 12.94 -0.15 21.40
CA LYS A 214 14.32 -0.14 21.89
C LYS A 214 15.34 -0.13 20.77
N ALA A 215 15.10 -0.97 19.76
CA ALA A 215 15.93 -1.03 18.58
C ALA A 215 15.13 -1.52 17.39
N THR A 216 15.53 -1.10 16.19
CA THR A 216 15.01 -1.61 14.92
C THR A 216 16.15 -1.74 13.92
N CYS A 217 16.10 -2.79 13.12
CA CYS A 217 17.03 -3.05 12.02
C CYS A 217 16.31 -3.79 10.90
N GLY A 218 16.87 -3.80 9.68
CA GLY A 218 16.20 -4.49 8.58
C GLY A 218 17.01 -4.51 7.28
N ASP A 219 16.41 -5.15 6.27
CA ASP A 219 16.91 -5.21 4.90
C ASP A 219 15.75 -4.91 3.93
N THR A 220 15.80 -3.75 3.28
CA THR A 220 14.74 -3.26 2.37
C THR A 220 14.70 -4.00 1.03
N GLN A 221 15.64 -4.91 0.77
CA GLN A 221 15.74 -5.71 -0.46
C GLN A 221 15.69 -7.22 -0.19
N LEU A 222 15.21 -7.63 0.99
CA LEU A 222 15.05 -9.04 1.38
C LEU A 222 13.59 -9.34 1.73
N GLY A 223 13.01 -10.34 1.07
CA GLY A 223 11.62 -10.76 1.32
C GLY A 223 11.24 -12.00 0.52
N GLY A 224 9.97 -12.36 0.55
CA GLY A 224 9.41 -13.54 -0.13
C GLY A 224 9.73 -13.63 -1.62
N ASN A 225 9.84 -12.49 -2.30
CA ASN A 225 10.20 -12.43 -3.73
C ASN A 225 11.61 -12.96 -4.00
N ASN A 226 12.54 -12.82 -3.06
CA ASN A 226 13.88 -13.38 -3.17
C ASN A 226 13.84 -14.92 -3.12
N PHE A 227 12.96 -15.49 -2.28
CA PHE A 227 12.72 -16.92 -2.26
C PHE A 227 12.06 -17.41 -3.55
N ASP A 228 11.14 -16.64 -4.13
CA ASP A 228 10.54 -16.94 -5.43
C ASP A 228 11.60 -16.96 -6.55
N SER A 229 12.51 -15.98 -6.56
CA SER A 229 13.60 -15.90 -7.53
C SER A 229 14.49 -17.13 -7.50
N LYS A 230 14.77 -17.71 -6.32
CA LYS A 230 15.52 -18.98 -6.22
C LYS A 230 14.84 -20.14 -6.95
N ILE A 231 13.51 -20.20 -6.89
CA ILE A 231 12.74 -21.23 -7.59
C ILE A 231 12.69 -20.93 -9.09
N VAL A 232 12.55 -19.67 -9.49
CA VAL A 232 12.60 -19.23 -10.90
C VAL A 232 13.92 -19.61 -11.54
N ASP A 233 15.04 -19.31 -10.88
CA ASP A 233 16.37 -19.62 -11.36
C ASP A 233 16.58 -21.15 -11.48
N TRP A 234 16.18 -21.90 -10.47
CA TRP A 234 16.25 -23.35 -10.50
C TRP A 234 15.46 -23.96 -11.67
N LEU A 235 14.24 -23.45 -11.96
CA LEU A 235 13.43 -23.90 -13.10
C LEU A 235 14.07 -23.52 -14.44
N ALA A 236 14.55 -22.27 -14.53
CA ALA A 236 15.16 -21.74 -15.75
C ALA A 236 16.48 -22.45 -16.09
N GLU A 237 17.32 -22.74 -15.11
CA GLU A 237 18.57 -23.50 -15.29
C GLU A 237 18.31 -24.93 -15.76
N LYS A 238 17.39 -25.65 -15.11
CA LYS A 238 17.00 -26.98 -15.56
C LYS A 238 16.46 -27.00 -17.00
N PHE A 239 15.69 -25.98 -17.36
CA PHE A 239 15.16 -25.87 -18.71
C PHE A 239 16.25 -25.53 -19.73
N LEU A 240 17.17 -24.63 -19.35
CA LEU A 240 18.34 -24.28 -20.17
C LEU A 240 19.22 -25.51 -20.43
N ASP A 241 19.54 -26.31 -19.41
CA ASP A 241 20.34 -27.53 -19.54
C ASP A 241 19.68 -28.54 -20.46
N LYS A 242 18.36 -28.63 -20.48
CA LYS A 242 17.62 -29.60 -21.29
C LYS A 242 17.37 -29.16 -22.73
N HIS A 243 17.15 -27.85 -22.94
CA HIS A 243 16.61 -27.31 -24.19
C HIS A 243 17.48 -26.22 -24.82
N ASP A 244 18.58 -25.79 -24.18
CA ASP A 244 19.45 -24.68 -24.59
C ASP A 244 18.69 -23.36 -24.81
N ILE A 245 17.64 -23.13 -24.01
CA ILE A 245 16.79 -21.92 -24.04
C ILE A 245 16.68 -21.35 -22.64
N ASP A 246 17.11 -20.08 -22.45
CA ASP A 246 16.92 -19.35 -21.18
C ASP A 246 15.56 -18.63 -21.18
N LEU A 247 14.63 -19.17 -20.41
CA LEU A 247 13.26 -18.66 -20.28
C LEU A 247 13.18 -17.28 -19.64
N ARG A 248 14.20 -16.85 -18.89
CA ARG A 248 14.24 -15.53 -18.24
C ARG A 248 14.33 -14.39 -19.24
N ARG A 249 14.74 -14.66 -20.49
CA ARG A 249 14.79 -13.68 -21.59
C ARG A 249 13.43 -13.40 -22.21
N ASP A 250 12.47 -14.31 -22.06
CA ASP A 250 11.09 -14.11 -22.50
C ASP A 250 10.23 -13.61 -21.33
N ARG A 251 9.71 -12.40 -21.46
CA ARG A 251 8.94 -11.74 -20.39
C ARG A 251 7.65 -12.46 -20.03
N GLN A 252 6.99 -13.13 -20.98
CA GLN A 252 5.79 -13.93 -20.69
C GLN A 252 6.17 -15.23 -19.98
N ALA A 253 7.24 -15.88 -20.43
CA ALA A 253 7.76 -17.07 -19.76
C ALA A 253 8.23 -16.73 -18.33
N LEU A 254 8.98 -15.63 -18.17
CA LEU A 254 9.43 -15.15 -16.86
C LEU A 254 8.24 -14.89 -15.92
N GLN A 255 7.18 -14.20 -16.37
CA GLN A 255 5.99 -13.96 -15.55
C GLN A 255 5.33 -15.26 -15.11
N ARG A 256 5.17 -16.23 -16.02
CA ARG A 256 4.60 -17.54 -15.69
C ARG A 256 5.47 -18.36 -14.75
N LEU A 257 6.80 -18.25 -14.88
CA LEU A 257 7.74 -18.84 -13.94
C LEU A 257 7.59 -18.23 -12.53
N THR A 258 7.51 -16.88 -12.45
CA THR A 258 7.37 -16.17 -11.18
C THR A 258 6.08 -16.55 -10.45
N GLU A 259 4.94 -16.59 -11.16
CA GLU A 259 3.66 -17.01 -10.55
C GLU A 259 3.70 -18.47 -10.06
N ALA A 260 4.31 -19.35 -10.87
CA ALA A 260 4.44 -20.76 -10.49
C ALA A 260 5.42 -20.95 -9.32
N ALA A 261 6.46 -20.14 -9.22
CA ALA A 261 7.42 -20.13 -8.13
C ALA A 261 6.76 -19.66 -6.81
N GLU A 262 6.04 -18.54 -6.83
CA GLU A 262 5.29 -18.05 -5.66
C GLU A 262 4.29 -19.10 -5.17
N LYS A 263 3.51 -19.69 -6.08
CA LYS A 263 2.59 -20.76 -5.75
C LYS A 263 3.31 -21.95 -5.12
N ALA A 264 4.42 -22.40 -5.71
CA ALA A 264 5.21 -23.51 -5.19
C ALA A 264 5.79 -23.21 -3.80
N LYS A 265 6.31 -21.98 -3.57
CA LYS A 265 6.76 -21.52 -2.24
C LYS A 265 5.62 -21.62 -1.20
N CYS A 266 4.44 -21.11 -1.54
CA CYS A 266 3.27 -21.16 -0.66
C CYS A 266 2.84 -22.60 -0.35
N GLU A 267 2.77 -23.48 -1.36
CA GLU A 267 2.43 -24.90 -1.18
C GLU A 267 3.47 -25.66 -0.34
N LEU A 268 4.76 -25.35 -0.50
CA LEU A 268 5.84 -25.97 0.28
C LEU A 268 5.85 -25.52 1.74
N SER A 269 5.14 -24.47 2.11
CA SER A 269 4.93 -24.11 3.51
C SER A 269 4.08 -25.16 4.25
N GLY A 270 3.10 -25.78 3.56
CA GLY A 270 2.26 -26.86 4.12
C GLY A 270 2.67 -28.27 3.67
N LEU A 271 3.22 -28.42 2.45
CA LEU A 271 3.52 -29.70 1.83
C LEU A 271 5.03 -30.00 1.82
N GLN A 272 5.39 -31.30 1.73
CA GLN A 272 6.79 -31.72 1.59
C GLN A 272 7.30 -31.66 0.13
N LYS A 273 6.39 -31.64 -0.85
CA LYS A 273 6.69 -31.56 -2.28
C LYS A 273 5.50 -30.95 -3.02
N THR A 274 5.79 -30.27 -4.13
CA THR A 274 4.79 -29.75 -5.06
C THR A 274 5.17 -30.04 -6.51
N LYS A 275 4.18 -30.18 -7.39
CA LYS A 275 4.39 -30.35 -8.84
C LYS A 275 4.17 -29.00 -9.54
N ILE A 276 5.20 -28.56 -10.29
CA ILE A 276 5.15 -27.35 -11.12
C ILE A 276 4.91 -27.79 -12.57
N SER A 277 3.78 -27.37 -13.14
CA SER A 277 3.40 -27.71 -14.52
C SER A 277 3.09 -26.43 -15.29
N LEU A 278 3.90 -26.13 -16.30
CA LEU A 278 3.76 -24.95 -17.17
C LEU A 278 3.70 -25.43 -18.63
N PRO A 279 2.49 -25.78 -19.12
CA PRO A 279 2.30 -26.20 -20.50
C PRO A 279 2.54 -25.02 -21.46
N PHE A 280 3.12 -25.29 -22.63
CA PHE A 280 3.37 -24.29 -23.68
C PHE A 280 4.14 -23.07 -23.15
N ILE A 281 5.23 -23.30 -22.41
CA ILE A 281 6.03 -22.21 -21.83
C ILE A 281 6.79 -21.43 -22.91
N THR A 282 7.27 -22.14 -23.93
CA THR A 282 7.91 -21.58 -25.12
C THR A 282 7.75 -22.54 -26.30
N THR A 283 8.28 -22.15 -27.48
CA THR A 283 8.23 -22.95 -28.70
C THR A 283 9.63 -23.11 -29.27
N SER A 284 10.03 -24.34 -29.62
CA SER A 284 11.23 -24.65 -30.37
C SER A 284 10.92 -24.95 -31.85
N LYS A 285 11.93 -25.23 -32.62
CA LYS A 285 11.76 -25.68 -34.02
C LYS A 285 11.03 -27.02 -34.13
N GLU A 286 11.05 -27.83 -33.08
CA GLU A 286 10.44 -29.15 -32.99
C GLU A 286 9.02 -29.13 -32.46
N GLY A 287 8.55 -27.97 -31.99
CA GLY A 287 7.21 -27.78 -31.45
C GLY A 287 7.20 -27.10 -30.07
N PRO A 288 6.03 -27.06 -29.42
CA PRO A 288 5.87 -26.44 -28.12
C PRO A 288 6.62 -27.21 -27.04
N LEU A 289 7.21 -26.46 -26.11
CA LEU A 289 7.94 -27.00 -24.96
C LEU A 289 7.17 -26.71 -23.66
N HIS A 290 7.34 -27.59 -22.67
CA HIS A 290 6.63 -27.56 -21.39
C HIS A 290 7.60 -27.73 -20.23
N ILE A 291 7.26 -27.20 -19.05
CA ILE A 291 7.89 -27.54 -17.78
C ILE A 291 6.99 -28.50 -17.02
N GLU A 292 7.53 -29.62 -16.60
CA GLU A 292 6.95 -30.53 -15.63
C GLU A 292 8.04 -30.94 -14.63
N GLU A 293 8.09 -30.25 -13.49
CA GLU A 293 9.08 -30.48 -12.47
C GLU A 293 8.41 -30.74 -11.11
N THR A 294 9.09 -31.51 -10.27
CA THR A 294 8.67 -31.70 -8.87
C THR A 294 9.72 -31.08 -7.97
N LEU A 295 9.28 -30.06 -7.21
CA LEU A 295 10.12 -29.41 -6.22
C LEU A 295 9.77 -29.97 -4.84
N ASN A 296 10.75 -30.42 -4.07
CA ASN A 296 10.57 -30.81 -2.69
C ASN A 296 11.12 -29.72 -1.75
N ARG A 297 10.62 -29.71 -0.52
CA ARG A 297 10.98 -28.73 0.51
C ARG A 297 12.48 -28.66 0.78
N LYS A 298 13.16 -29.82 0.83
CA LYS A 298 14.61 -29.87 1.07
C LYS A 298 15.45 -29.19 -0.03
N ILE A 299 15.04 -29.35 -1.29
CA ILE A 299 15.69 -28.65 -2.41
C ILE A 299 15.45 -27.14 -2.25
N PHE A 300 14.21 -26.71 -2.02
CA PHE A 300 13.88 -25.30 -1.80
C PHE A 300 14.67 -24.68 -0.64
N GLU A 301 14.76 -25.38 0.51
CA GLU A 301 15.54 -24.95 1.66
C GLU A 301 17.04 -24.84 1.32
N SER A 302 17.60 -25.80 0.56
CA SER A 302 19.00 -25.74 0.11
C SER A 302 19.27 -24.56 -0.84
N LEU A 303 18.33 -24.25 -1.74
CA LEU A 303 18.44 -23.12 -2.67
C LEU A 303 18.38 -21.76 -1.95
N SER A 304 17.74 -21.72 -0.78
CA SER A 304 17.44 -20.49 -0.05
C SER A 304 18.32 -20.27 1.19
N GLN A 305 19.37 -21.07 1.39
CA GLN A 305 20.20 -21.01 2.59
C GLN A 305 20.87 -19.63 2.76
N ASP A 306 21.37 -19.05 1.68
CA ASP A 306 21.98 -17.72 1.68
C ASP A 306 21.01 -16.60 2.11
N LEU A 307 19.71 -16.78 1.85
CA LEU A 307 18.68 -15.83 2.30
C LEU A 307 18.46 -15.93 3.81
N LEU A 308 18.56 -17.13 4.40
CA LEU A 308 18.52 -17.29 5.86
C LEU A 308 19.70 -16.61 6.54
N ASP A 309 20.89 -16.74 5.96
CA ASP A 309 22.09 -16.10 6.52
C ASP A 309 21.94 -14.57 6.55
N ARG A 310 21.28 -13.99 5.53
CA ARG A 310 20.96 -12.54 5.50
C ARG A 310 19.92 -12.13 6.56
N LEU A 311 19.04 -13.02 7.01
CA LEU A 311 18.08 -12.72 8.07
C LEU A 311 18.74 -12.62 9.46
N LEU A 312 19.88 -13.28 9.68
CA LEU A 312 20.55 -13.34 10.97
C LEU A 312 21.18 -12.00 11.38
N GLU A 313 21.82 -11.31 10.43
CA GLU A 313 22.57 -10.07 10.71
C GLU A 313 21.69 -8.97 11.30
N PRO A 314 20.51 -8.60 10.72
CA PRO A 314 19.63 -7.59 11.29
C PRO A 314 19.13 -7.94 12.71
N VAL A 315 18.88 -9.23 12.98
CA VAL A 315 18.44 -9.69 14.31
C VAL A 315 19.54 -9.45 15.34
N GLN A 316 20.79 -9.83 14.99
CA GLN A 316 21.93 -9.64 15.90
C GLN A 316 22.18 -8.16 16.16
N ILE A 317 22.14 -7.31 15.11
CA ILE A 317 22.30 -5.85 15.25
C ILE A 317 21.21 -5.26 16.17
N ALA A 318 19.96 -5.68 16.01
CA ALA A 318 18.87 -5.19 16.86
C ALA A 318 19.06 -5.59 18.33
N LEU A 319 19.51 -6.83 18.61
CA LEU A 319 19.83 -7.30 19.95
C LEU A 319 20.97 -6.48 20.56
N ASP A 320 22.07 -6.30 19.83
CA ASP A 320 23.23 -5.55 20.29
C ASP A 320 22.87 -4.07 20.60
N ASP A 321 22.08 -3.44 19.71
CA ASP A 321 21.65 -2.05 19.87
C ASP A 321 20.67 -1.85 21.05
N SER A 322 19.82 -2.84 21.34
CA SER A 322 18.89 -2.79 22.47
C SER A 322 19.56 -3.07 23.81
N GLY A 323 20.73 -3.71 23.78
CA GLY A 323 21.41 -4.24 24.96
C GLY A 323 20.71 -5.47 25.57
N TRP A 324 19.80 -6.13 24.84
CA TRP A 324 19.09 -7.34 25.28
C TRP A 324 19.78 -8.60 24.76
N ASN A 325 19.70 -9.65 25.56
CA ASN A 325 20.03 -11.00 25.13
C ASN A 325 18.76 -11.74 24.66
N ALA A 326 18.91 -12.85 23.98
CA ALA A 326 17.80 -13.66 23.53
C ALA A 326 16.88 -14.14 24.68
N GLU A 327 17.43 -14.35 25.86
CA GLU A 327 16.72 -14.76 27.08
C GLU A 327 15.86 -13.65 27.69
N ASP A 328 16.13 -12.37 27.34
CA ASP A 328 15.35 -11.22 27.82
C ASP A 328 14.04 -11.05 27.03
N ILE A 329 13.86 -11.82 25.94
CA ILE A 329 12.68 -11.74 25.07
C ILE A 329 11.58 -12.65 25.61
N ASP A 330 10.46 -12.07 26.02
CA ASP A 330 9.31 -12.79 26.53
C ASP A 330 8.45 -13.38 25.41
N GLU A 331 8.32 -12.66 24.29
CA GLU A 331 7.40 -13.01 23.19
C GLU A 331 7.99 -12.70 21.82
N VAL A 332 7.63 -13.52 20.83
CA VAL A 332 8.00 -13.31 19.42
C VAL A 332 6.74 -13.21 18.59
N VAL A 333 6.59 -12.10 17.84
CA VAL A 333 5.48 -11.86 16.92
C VAL A 333 5.99 -12.00 15.50
N LEU A 334 5.43 -12.97 14.77
CA LEU A 334 5.72 -13.19 13.36
C LEU A 334 4.75 -12.39 12.49
N VAL A 335 5.30 -11.58 11.59
CA VAL A 335 4.58 -10.69 10.69
C VAL A 335 5.00 -10.96 9.25
N GLY A 336 4.09 -10.73 8.30
CA GLY A 336 4.32 -10.97 6.88
C GLY A 336 4.17 -12.43 6.47
N GLY A 337 3.61 -12.65 5.28
CA GLY A 337 3.27 -14.00 4.78
C GLY A 337 4.47 -14.92 4.64
N SER A 338 5.69 -14.39 4.45
CA SER A 338 6.92 -15.18 4.28
C SER A 338 7.41 -15.81 5.59
N THR A 339 6.94 -15.36 6.75
CA THR A 339 7.20 -16.03 8.05
C THR A 339 6.51 -17.41 8.17
N ARG A 340 5.61 -17.72 7.23
CA ARG A 340 4.98 -19.06 7.17
C ARG A 340 5.94 -20.14 6.60
N ILE A 341 7.07 -19.74 6.01
CA ILE A 341 8.08 -20.67 5.46
C ILE A 341 8.71 -21.46 6.63
N PRO A 342 8.68 -22.82 6.61
CA PRO A 342 9.11 -23.62 7.76
C PRO A 342 10.55 -23.38 8.18
N MET A 343 11.49 -23.19 7.23
CA MET A 343 12.89 -22.92 7.54
C MET A 343 13.07 -21.56 8.26
N VAL A 344 12.22 -20.54 7.95
CA VAL A 344 12.23 -19.26 8.65
C VAL A 344 11.71 -19.43 10.08
N GLN A 345 10.61 -20.16 10.28
CA GLN A 345 10.11 -20.46 11.62
C GLN A 345 11.13 -21.24 12.47
N GLN A 346 11.83 -22.18 11.84
CA GLN A 346 12.89 -22.93 12.52
C GLN A 346 14.06 -22.01 12.89
N LEU A 347 14.45 -21.08 12.01
CA LEU A 347 15.46 -20.07 12.30
C LEU A 347 15.08 -19.26 13.55
N VAL A 348 13.86 -18.70 13.58
CA VAL A 348 13.39 -17.90 14.72
C VAL A 348 13.43 -18.71 16.03
N LYS A 349 13.05 -19.99 16.01
CA LYS A 349 13.13 -20.87 17.18
C LYS A 349 14.56 -21.14 17.67
N THR A 350 15.57 -20.96 16.81
CA THR A 350 16.98 -21.06 17.23
C THR A 350 17.52 -19.76 17.79
N LEU A 351 16.88 -18.62 17.46
CA LEU A 351 17.32 -17.29 17.89
C LEU A 351 16.82 -16.94 19.29
N VAL A 352 15.62 -17.38 19.65
CA VAL A 352 14.99 -17.08 20.95
C VAL A 352 14.42 -18.33 21.58
N PRO A 353 14.45 -18.45 22.93
CA PRO A 353 14.01 -19.65 23.64
C PRO A 353 12.49 -19.92 23.51
N ASN A 354 11.71 -18.86 23.31
CA ASN A 354 10.24 -18.92 23.32
C ASN A 354 9.67 -19.21 21.92
N ASP A 355 8.63 -20.04 21.87
CA ASP A 355 7.89 -20.29 20.63
C ASP A 355 7.18 -19.01 20.13
N PRO A 356 7.18 -18.74 18.81
CA PRO A 356 6.48 -17.59 18.27
C PRO A 356 4.98 -17.59 18.58
N CYS A 357 4.44 -16.42 18.86
CA CYS A 357 3.02 -16.20 19.11
C CYS A 357 2.18 -16.56 17.88
N GLN A 358 1.10 -17.34 18.10
CA GLN A 358 0.17 -17.76 17.04
C GLN A 358 -1.18 -17.05 17.10
N SER A 359 -1.37 -16.08 18.01
CA SER A 359 -2.66 -15.43 18.23
C SER A 359 -3.00 -14.34 17.21
N VAL A 360 -2.04 -13.92 16.39
CA VAL A 360 -2.24 -12.86 15.38
C VAL A 360 -2.15 -13.42 13.96
N ASN A 361 -2.95 -12.85 13.05
CA ASN A 361 -2.83 -13.16 11.63
C ASN A 361 -1.69 -12.33 11.02
N PRO A 362 -0.61 -12.96 10.51
CA PRO A 362 0.54 -12.24 9.97
C PRO A 362 0.23 -11.34 8.77
N ASP A 363 -0.88 -11.59 8.07
CA ASP A 363 -1.28 -10.84 6.87
C ASP A 363 -2.15 -9.62 7.21
N GLU A 364 -2.68 -9.50 8.43
CA GLU A 364 -3.62 -8.46 8.84
C GLU A 364 -3.16 -7.63 10.04
N VAL A 365 -2.20 -8.15 10.81
CA VAL A 365 -1.79 -7.57 12.10
C VAL A 365 -1.28 -6.14 11.96
N VAL A 366 -0.61 -5.81 10.87
CA VAL A 366 -0.08 -4.46 10.59
C VAL A 366 -1.25 -3.48 10.33
N ALA A 367 -2.23 -3.87 9.52
CA ALA A 367 -3.41 -3.04 9.26
C ALA A 367 -4.26 -2.83 10.52
N ILE A 368 -4.38 -3.87 11.36
CA ILE A 368 -5.04 -3.77 12.68
C ILE A 368 -4.31 -2.74 13.55
N GLY A 369 -2.98 -2.77 13.61
CA GLY A 369 -2.20 -1.79 14.35
C GLY A 369 -2.31 -0.38 13.79
N ALA A 370 -2.34 -0.22 12.47
CA ALA A 370 -2.58 1.06 11.82
C ALA A 370 -3.99 1.60 12.13
N ALA A 371 -5.01 0.73 12.18
CA ALA A 371 -6.36 1.11 12.60
C ALA A 371 -6.42 1.50 14.09
N ILE A 372 -5.70 0.82 14.97
CA ILE A 372 -5.58 1.22 16.38
C ILE A 372 -4.96 2.62 16.47
N GLN A 373 -3.88 2.87 15.71
CA GLN A 373 -3.26 4.19 15.69
C GLN A 373 -4.20 5.28 15.15
N SER A 374 -5.04 4.97 14.16
CA SER A 374 -6.06 5.91 13.69
C SER A 374 -7.08 6.23 14.79
N GLY A 375 -7.49 5.22 15.57
CA GLY A 375 -8.37 5.39 16.72
C GLY A 375 -7.77 6.19 17.89
N ILE A 376 -6.44 6.13 18.07
CA ILE A 376 -5.73 7.00 19.03
C ILE A 376 -5.77 8.46 18.54
N ILE A 377 -5.57 8.70 17.24
CA ILE A 377 -5.57 10.05 16.66
C ILE A 377 -6.97 10.65 16.65
N SER A 378 -8.03 9.88 16.35
CA SER A 378 -9.42 10.34 16.40
C SER A 378 -9.92 10.55 17.83
N GLY A 379 -9.27 9.94 18.85
CA GLY A 379 -9.66 9.97 20.24
C GLY A 379 -10.66 8.88 20.64
N ASP A 380 -10.95 7.93 19.73
CA ASP A 380 -11.81 6.77 20.00
C ASP A 380 -11.15 5.77 20.95
N LEU A 381 -9.82 5.74 20.95
CA LEU A 381 -9.00 4.93 21.86
C LEU A 381 -8.14 5.84 22.73
N GLN A 382 -8.14 5.56 24.03
CA GLN A 382 -7.38 6.32 25.04
C GLN A 382 -6.40 5.40 25.77
N ASP A 383 -5.47 5.99 26.51
CA ASP A 383 -4.49 5.28 27.36
C ASP A 383 -3.44 4.44 26.62
N LEU A 384 -3.19 4.71 25.33
CA LEU A 384 -2.13 4.11 24.56
C LEU A 384 -1.09 5.14 24.15
N LEU A 385 0.19 4.85 24.40
CA LEU A 385 1.32 5.72 24.04
C LEU A 385 2.35 4.92 23.26
N LEU A 386 2.74 5.46 22.11
CA LEU A 386 3.74 4.88 21.23
C LEU A 386 4.99 5.77 21.18
N ASN A 387 6.13 5.23 21.60
CA ASN A 387 7.44 5.82 21.44
C ASN A 387 8.21 5.03 20.37
N ASP A 388 8.37 5.63 19.20
CA ASP A 388 9.13 5.03 18.09
C ASP A 388 10.56 5.57 18.05
N VAL A 389 11.43 5.01 17.19
CA VAL A 389 12.83 5.39 17.05
C VAL A 389 13.21 5.65 15.58
N THR A 390 14.28 6.44 15.37
CA THR A 390 14.89 6.59 14.05
C THR A 390 15.65 5.31 13.66
N PRO A 391 15.46 4.78 12.44
CA PRO A 391 16.12 3.51 12.07
C PRO A 391 17.60 3.66 11.70
N LEU A 392 18.00 4.84 11.22
CA LEU A 392 19.34 5.11 10.71
C LEU A 392 19.90 6.40 11.31
N SER A 393 21.22 6.44 11.46
CA SER A 393 21.93 7.63 11.92
C SER A 393 21.81 8.77 10.90
N LEU A 394 21.60 9.98 11.40
CA LEU A 394 21.53 11.21 10.63
C LEU A 394 22.70 12.13 10.96
N GLY A 395 23.29 12.72 9.95
CA GLY A 395 24.47 13.54 10.14
C GLY A 395 24.78 14.46 8.97
N LEU A 396 25.91 15.10 9.05
CA LEU A 396 26.41 16.05 8.08
C LEU A 396 27.76 15.59 7.51
N GLU A 397 27.99 15.91 6.25
CA GLU A 397 29.29 15.83 5.64
C GLU A 397 30.20 16.95 6.19
N THR A 398 31.37 16.58 6.66
CA THR A 398 32.35 17.50 7.21
C THR A 398 33.63 17.50 6.39
N ILE A 399 34.60 18.32 6.79
CA ILE A 399 35.93 18.45 6.14
C ILE A 399 36.58 17.06 6.05
N GLY A 400 37.06 16.71 4.85
CA GLY A 400 37.66 15.40 4.57
C GLY A 400 36.69 14.33 4.12
N GLY A 401 35.39 14.69 3.87
CA GLY A 401 34.38 13.77 3.39
C GLY A 401 33.88 12.79 4.46
N LEU A 402 34.07 13.11 5.73
CA LEU A 402 33.60 12.30 6.85
C LEU A 402 32.18 12.69 7.24
N MET A 403 31.41 11.70 7.67
CA MET A 403 30.08 11.92 8.26
C MET A 403 30.23 12.20 9.76
N LYS A 404 29.70 13.33 10.19
CA LYS A 404 29.50 13.61 11.63
C LYS A 404 28.05 13.33 11.97
N VAL A 405 27.80 12.30 12.77
CA VAL A 405 26.48 11.93 13.26
C VAL A 405 25.99 12.97 14.28
N LEU A 406 24.77 13.47 14.11
CA LEU A 406 24.03 14.32 15.03
C LEU A 406 22.94 13.56 15.79
N ILE A 407 22.20 12.72 15.09
CA ILE A 407 21.19 11.85 15.68
C ILE A 407 21.59 10.40 15.38
N PRO A 408 22.03 9.64 16.37
CA PRO A 408 22.32 8.21 16.22
C PRO A 408 21.06 7.41 15.87
N ARG A 409 21.23 6.27 15.19
CA ARG A 409 20.13 5.28 15.02
C ARG A 409 19.56 4.87 16.38
N ASN A 410 18.33 4.41 16.38
CA ASN A 410 17.58 4.01 17.57
C ASN A 410 17.38 5.13 18.61
N THR A 411 17.46 6.41 18.17
CA THR A 411 17.10 7.55 19.01
C THR A 411 15.58 7.70 19.04
N PRO A 412 14.94 7.79 20.23
CA PRO A 412 13.48 8.00 20.34
C PRO A 412 13.03 9.28 19.63
N ILE A 413 11.90 9.21 18.94
CA ILE A 413 11.26 10.33 18.25
C ILE A 413 9.92 10.71 18.91
N PRO A 414 9.52 12.00 18.87
CA PRO A 414 10.18 13.13 18.20
C PRO A 414 11.46 13.58 18.92
N VAL A 415 12.44 14.07 18.15
CA VAL A 415 13.74 14.51 18.70
C VAL A 415 14.28 15.70 17.96
N ARG A 416 14.93 16.60 18.71
CA ARG A 416 15.68 17.72 18.16
C ARG A 416 17.10 17.73 18.69
N GLN A 417 18.09 17.70 17.77
CA GLN A 417 19.52 17.77 18.10
C GLN A 417 20.19 18.88 17.28
N SER A 418 21.14 19.55 17.85
CA SER A 418 21.91 20.59 17.15
C SER A 418 23.37 20.61 17.55
N ASP A 419 24.22 20.98 16.60
CA ASP A 419 25.63 21.19 16.85
C ASP A 419 26.14 22.45 16.13
N VAL A 420 27.32 22.95 16.54
CA VAL A 420 27.88 24.18 16.00
C VAL A 420 29.07 23.84 15.11
N PHE A 421 28.99 24.32 13.89
CA PHE A 421 30.02 24.17 12.86
C PHE A 421 30.64 25.53 12.56
N SER A 422 31.77 25.51 11.85
CA SER A 422 32.47 26.74 11.46
C SER A 422 32.88 26.66 9.97
N THR A 423 33.40 27.80 9.46
CA THR A 423 33.89 27.90 8.09
C THR A 423 35.21 27.14 7.92
N SER A 424 35.39 26.50 6.76
CA SER A 424 36.61 25.78 6.38
C SER A 424 37.71 26.67 5.84
N GLU A 425 37.37 27.88 5.40
CA GLU A 425 38.28 28.87 4.80
C GLU A 425 38.10 30.26 5.42
N ALA A 426 39.15 31.11 5.32
CA ALA A 426 39.06 32.49 5.73
C ALA A 426 38.18 33.29 4.76
N ASN A 427 37.37 34.22 5.30
CA ASN A 427 36.47 35.10 4.56
C ASN A 427 35.38 34.36 3.77
N GLN A 428 35.07 33.15 4.13
CA GLN A 428 33.97 32.35 3.55
C GLN A 428 32.61 32.99 3.89
N SER A 429 31.85 33.41 2.88
CA SER A 429 30.56 34.11 3.05
C SER A 429 29.33 33.19 3.02
N SER A 430 29.53 31.91 2.77
CA SER A 430 28.46 30.90 2.78
C SER A 430 28.97 29.52 3.18
N VAL A 431 28.12 28.72 3.78
CA VAL A 431 28.35 27.30 4.09
C VAL A 431 27.34 26.45 3.37
N VAL A 432 27.80 25.36 2.75
CA VAL A 432 26.93 24.33 2.18
C VAL A 432 26.77 23.24 3.23
N VAL A 433 25.53 22.97 3.59
CA VAL A 433 25.15 21.88 4.51
C VAL A 433 24.71 20.69 3.64
N GLN A 434 25.39 19.57 3.74
CA GLN A 434 25.07 18.32 3.07
C GLN A 434 24.59 17.32 4.12
N VAL A 435 23.33 16.95 4.01
CA VAL A 435 22.67 16.04 4.97
C VAL A 435 22.83 14.61 4.48
N ARG A 436 23.23 13.72 5.38
CA ARG A 436 23.51 12.31 5.11
C ARG A 436 22.75 11.41 6.08
N GLN A 437 22.36 10.22 5.62
CA GLN A 437 21.72 9.16 6.42
C GLN A 437 22.45 7.84 6.19
N GLY A 438 22.81 7.14 7.28
CA GLY A 438 23.48 5.84 7.24
C GLY A 438 24.57 5.71 8.30
N GLU A 439 25.24 4.55 8.29
CA GLU A 439 26.18 4.14 9.35
C GLU A 439 27.65 4.17 8.91
N ARG A 440 27.93 4.58 7.66
CA ARG A 440 29.29 4.56 7.12
C ARG A 440 30.09 5.78 7.57
N PRO A 441 31.39 5.64 7.91
CA PRO A 441 32.24 6.78 8.29
C PRO A 441 32.42 7.82 7.18
N LEU A 442 32.46 7.37 5.90
CA LEU A 442 32.58 8.26 4.75
C LEU A 442 31.22 8.77 4.34
N ALA A 443 31.04 10.08 4.21
CA ALA A 443 29.79 10.71 3.85
C ALA A 443 29.31 10.28 2.45
N SER A 444 30.21 10.02 1.51
CA SER A 444 29.89 9.55 0.15
C SER A 444 29.30 8.16 0.11
N GLU A 445 29.52 7.34 1.13
CA GLU A 445 28.97 5.98 1.25
C GLU A 445 27.60 5.93 1.94
N ASN A 446 27.09 7.10 2.38
CA ASN A 446 25.79 7.24 3.01
C ASN A 446 24.81 7.91 2.05
N LYS A 447 23.51 7.62 2.22
CA LYS A 447 22.42 8.23 1.44
C LYS A 447 22.47 9.75 1.58
N SER A 448 22.44 10.45 0.44
CA SER A 448 22.31 11.90 0.40
C SER A 448 20.83 12.28 0.52
N LEU A 449 20.45 12.94 1.60
CA LEU A 449 19.08 13.43 1.79
C LEU A 449 18.87 14.82 1.19
N GLY A 450 19.94 15.54 0.90
CA GLY A 450 19.88 16.84 0.27
C GLY A 450 21.01 17.78 0.68
N LYS A 451 21.09 18.90 0.00
CA LYS A 451 22.05 19.97 0.29
C LYS A 451 21.40 21.34 0.19
N PHE A 452 21.77 22.24 1.09
CA PHE A 452 21.36 23.63 1.03
C PHE A 452 22.48 24.58 1.44
N ARG A 453 22.33 25.85 1.12
CA ARG A 453 23.38 26.87 1.36
C ARG A 453 22.87 27.93 2.31
N LEU A 454 23.56 28.12 3.42
CA LEU A 454 23.44 29.31 4.27
C LEU A 454 24.38 30.38 3.74
N SER A 455 23.86 31.53 3.30
CA SER A 455 24.63 32.66 2.74
C SER A 455 24.58 33.88 3.65
N GLY A 456 25.55 34.80 3.48
CA GLY A 456 25.59 36.07 4.18
C GLY A 456 26.26 35.98 5.55
N ILE A 457 27.18 35.02 5.71
CA ILE A 457 28.09 34.93 6.85
C ILE A 457 29.09 36.08 6.73
N PRO A 458 29.32 36.89 7.79
CA PRO A 458 30.29 37.96 7.78
C PRO A 458 31.70 37.42 7.53
N PRO A 459 32.52 38.12 6.71
CA PRO A 459 33.93 37.75 6.53
C PRO A 459 34.67 37.70 7.85
N ALA A 460 35.32 36.59 8.14
CA ALA A 460 36.09 36.35 9.36
C ALA A 460 37.21 35.33 9.09
N PRO A 461 38.20 35.22 9.96
CA PRO A 461 39.17 34.12 9.88
C PRO A 461 38.50 32.74 9.97
N ARG A 462 39.11 31.73 9.36
CA ARG A 462 38.68 30.31 9.44
C ARG A 462 38.43 29.91 10.90
N GLY A 463 37.33 29.24 11.16
CA GLY A 463 36.99 28.70 12.48
C GLY A 463 36.30 29.67 13.43
N ILE A 464 36.18 30.98 13.07
CA ILE A 464 35.54 32.00 13.92
C ILE A 464 34.01 32.04 13.75
N PRO A 465 33.45 32.02 12.52
CA PRO A 465 31.98 32.00 12.36
C PRO A 465 31.36 30.78 13.03
N GLN A 466 30.20 30.97 13.67
CA GLN A 466 29.46 29.89 14.34
C GLN A 466 28.15 29.65 13.62
N VAL A 467 28.07 28.53 12.93
CA VAL A 467 26.85 28.07 12.23
C VAL A 467 26.25 26.93 13.03
N GLN A 468 25.13 27.19 13.67
CA GLN A 468 24.37 26.16 14.35
C GLN A 468 23.52 25.42 13.33
N VAL A 469 23.69 24.09 13.20
CA VAL A 469 22.82 23.23 12.41
C VAL A 469 21.99 22.39 13.37
N ALA A 470 20.68 22.43 13.18
CA ALA A 470 19.72 21.67 13.98
C ALA A 470 18.94 20.71 13.09
N PHE A 471 18.79 19.48 13.55
CA PHE A 471 17.96 18.43 13.01
C PHE A 471 16.74 18.28 13.93
N ASP A 472 15.56 18.30 13.33
CA ASP A 472 14.28 18.21 14.01
C ASP A 472 13.48 17.07 13.36
N ILE A 473 13.25 15.97 14.07
CA ILE A 473 12.48 14.83 13.60
C ILE A 473 11.14 14.84 14.32
N ASP A 474 10.06 14.87 13.55
CA ASP A 474 8.70 14.85 14.09
C ASP A 474 8.27 13.43 14.52
N ALA A 475 7.05 13.31 15.03
CA ALA A 475 6.46 12.03 15.44
C ALA A 475 6.20 11.07 14.27
N ASN A 476 6.28 11.55 13.02
CA ASN A 476 6.14 10.72 11.80
C ASN A 476 7.50 10.22 11.29
N GLY A 477 8.60 10.63 11.94
CA GLY A 477 9.96 10.35 11.50
C GLY A 477 10.45 11.30 10.40
N LEU A 478 9.71 12.37 10.05
CA LEU A 478 10.09 13.31 9.00
C LEU A 478 11.10 14.33 9.52
N LEU A 479 12.16 14.55 8.73
CA LEU A 479 13.31 15.38 9.08
C LEU A 479 13.20 16.81 8.54
N GLU A 480 13.30 17.79 9.43
CA GLU A 480 13.58 19.19 9.08
C GLU A 480 15.01 19.56 9.51
N VAL A 481 15.76 20.17 8.61
CA VAL A 481 17.14 20.65 8.93
C VAL A 481 17.19 22.15 8.78
N SER A 482 17.71 22.83 9.80
CA SER A 482 17.93 24.27 9.78
C SER A 482 19.37 24.62 10.08
N ALA A 483 19.91 25.66 9.41
CA ALA A 483 21.19 26.25 9.69
C ALA A 483 21.01 27.71 10.07
N THR A 484 21.65 28.14 11.16
CA THR A 484 21.56 29.51 11.68
C THR A 484 22.97 30.05 11.96
N ASP A 485 23.31 31.18 11.35
CA ASP A 485 24.50 31.94 11.75
C ASP A 485 24.23 32.64 13.08
N ARG A 486 24.94 32.25 14.13
CA ARG A 486 24.75 32.78 15.49
C ARG A 486 25.12 34.27 15.63
N THR A 487 25.93 34.77 14.71
CA THR A 487 26.38 36.17 14.76
C THR A 487 25.35 37.12 14.18
N THR A 488 24.73 36.75 13.04
CA THR A 488 23.78 37.61 12.34
C THR A 488 22.33 37.24 12.59
N GLY A 489 22.06 36.06 13.18
CA GLY A 489 20.72 35.50 13.33
C GLY A 489 20.08 35.00 12.03
N ARG A 490 20.82 35.04 10.90
CA ARG A 490 20.29 34.51 9.61
C ARG A 490 20.05 33.03 9.72
N LYS A 491 18.87 32.61 9.36
CA LYS A 491 18.42 31.22 9.38
C LYS A 491 18.01 30.80 7.97
N GLN A 492 18.43 29.62 7.57
CA GLN A 492 17.90 28.87 6.43
C GLN A 492 17.35 27.54 6.95
N THR A 493 16.10 27.28 6.64
CA THR A 493 15.46 26.01 6.97
C THR A 493 15.14 25.29 5.66
N VAL A 494 15.34 23.99 5.65
CA VAL A 494 14.96 23.12 4.54
C VAL A 494 14.27 21.91 5.16
N THR A 495 13.02 21.69 4.80
CA THR A 495 12.41 20.39 5.01
C THR A 495 13.14 19.44 4.08
N ILE A 496 13.72 18.41 4.63
CA ILE A 496 14.39 17.40 3.83
C ILE A 496 13.26 16.51 3.27
N SER A 497 12.77 16.92 2.14
CA SER A 497 11.92 16.07 1.32
C SER A 497 12.76 15.04 0.56
N GLY A 498 13.70 14.38 1.23
CA GLY A 498 14.76 13.54 0.64
C GLY A 498 14.34 12.98 -0.71
N GLY A 499 15.14 12.99 -1.73
CA GLY A 499 14.90 12.64 -3.14
C GLY A 499 13.63 11.87 -3.47
N SER A 500 12.45 12.43 -3.20
CA SER A 500 11.19 11.94 -3.76
C SER A 500 11.39 11.90 -5.28
N ASN A 501 10.99 10.80 -5.93
CA ASN A 501 11.07 10.66 -7.38
C ASN A 501 10.26 11.74 -8.12
N LEU A 502 9.48 12.53 -7.38
CA LEU A 502 8.64 13.64 -7.86
C LEU A 502 9.04 14.93 -7.15
N ASN A 503 9.18 16.02 -7.92
CA ASN A 503 9.30 17.35 -7.35
C ASN A 503 7.91 17.98 -7.11
N GLU A 504 7.84 19.07 -6.34
CA GLU A 504 6.58 19.74 -5.98
C GLU A 504 5.78 20.20 -7.21
N GLN A 505 6.46 20.60 -8.29
CA GLN A 505 5.81 20.99 -9.54
C GLN A 505 5.21 19.78 -10.27
N GLU A 506 5.89 18.65 -10.28
CA GLU A 506 5.37 17.39 -10.84
C GLU A 506 4.17 16.90 -10.04
N ILE A 507 4.22 16.94 -8.71
CA ILE A 507 3.08 16.58 -7.82
C ILE A 507 1.86 17.45 -8.17
N ASN A 508 2.02 18.77 -8.22
CA ASN A 508 0.93 19.69 -8.54
C ASN A 508 0.39 19.48 -9.96
N SER A 509 1.26 19.22 -10.93
CA SER A 509 0.85 18.92 -12.31
C SER A 509 0.02 17.65 -12.41
N ILE A 510 0.41 16.59 -11.69
CA ILE A 510 -0.32 15.31 -11.66
C ILE A 510 -1.69 15.49 -10.99
N ILE A 511 -1.76 16.26 -9.89
CA ILE A 511 -3.02 16.57 -9.21
C ILE A 511 -3.97 17.35 -10.14
N GLU A 512 -3.47 18.33 -10.90
CA GLU A 512 -4.28 19.11 -11.85
C GLU A 512 -4.76 18.26 -13.03
N GLU A 513 -3.88 17.38 -13.56
CA GLU A 513 -4.26 16.43 -14.60
C GLU A 513 -5.33 15.44 -14.12
N ALA A 514 -5.19 14.93 -12.89
CA ALA A 514 -6.19 14.06 -12.29
C ALA A 514 -7.54 14.75 -12.09
N LYS A 515 -7.56 16.02 -11.64
CA LYS A 515 -8.80 16.81 -11.49
C LYS A 515 -9.49 17.06 -12.82
N THR A 516 -8.75 17.35 -13.88
CA THR A 516 -9.33 17.59 -15.22
C THR A 516 -9.92 16.32 -15.83
N LYS A 517 -9.32 15.16 -15.56
CA LYS A 517 -9.82 13.85 -16.04
C LYS A 517 -10.90 13.25 -15.14
N ALA A 518 -11.01 13.69 -13.88
CA ALA A 518 -11.96 13.12 -12.92
C ALA A 518 -13.42 13.12 -13.42
N ASN A 519 -13.84 14.15 -14.13
CA ASN A 519 -15.18 14.22 -14.71
C ASN A 519 -15.38 13.26 -15.88
N GLU A 520 -14.36 13.08 -16.73
CA GLU A 520 -14.41 12.13 -17.84
C GLU A 520 -14.39 10.68 -17.31
N ASP A 521 -13.56 10.41 -16.32
CA ASP A 521 -13.44 9.10 -15.70
C ASP A 521 -14.70 8.74 -14.90
N ARG A 522 -15.33 9.71 -14.24
CA ARG A 522 -16.62 9.54 -13.55
C ARG A 522 -17.74 9.17 -14.52
N MET A 523 -17.82 9.83 -15.69
CA MET A 523 -18.78 9.45 -16.72
C MET A 523 -18.52 8.05 -17.26
N LYS A 524 -17.27 7.71 -17.56
CA LYS A 524 -16.88 6.36 -18.03
C LYS A 524 -17.20 5.29 -16.98
N ARG A 525 -16.90 5.56 -15.71
CA ARG A 525 -17.21 4.65 -14.60
C ARG A 525 -18.71 4.41 -14.48
N SER A 526 -19.54 5.45 -14.54
CA SER A 526 -21.00 5.31 -14.47
C SER A 526 -21.56 4.46 -15.61
N VAL A 527 -20.97 4.52 -16.80
CA VAL A 527 -21.33 3.67 -17.93
C VAL A 527 -20.94 2.20 -17.67
N ILE A 528 -19.74 1.97 -17.14
CA ILE A 528 -19.24 0.62 -16.81
C ILE A 528 -20.09 0.00 -15.69
N ASP A 529 -20.41 0.75 -14.65
CA ASP A 529 -21.21 0.28 -13.52
C ASP A 529 -22.63 -0.08 -13.96
N ARG A 530 -23.24 0.70 -14.87
CA ARG A 530 -24.54 0.36 -15.47
C ARG A 530 -24.47 -0.93 -16.32
N LYS A 531 -23.44 -1.09 -17.14
CA LYS A 531 -23.22 -2.32 -17.93
C LYS A 531 -23.04 -3.54 -17.02
N ASN A 532 -22.27 -3.41 -15.97
CA ASN A 532 -22.06 -4.51 -14.99
C ASN A 532 -23.35 -4.86 -14.24
N SER A 533 -24.15 -3.87 -13.86
CA SER A 533 -25.46 -4.07 -13.23
C SER A 533 -26.42 -4.77 -14.16
N ALA A 534 -26.44 -4.40 -15.45
CA ALA A 534 -27.24 -5.05 -16.48
C ALA A 534 -26.85 -6.52 -16.69
N LEU A 535 -25.55 -6.82 -16.78
CA LEU A 535 -25.03 -8.20 -16.89
C LEU A 535 -25.39 -9.05 -15.66
N THR A 536 -25.31 -8.47 -14.47
CA THR A 536 -25.71 -9.16 -13.25
C THR A 536 -27.19 -9.48 -13.25
N LEU A 537 -28.04 -8.56 -13.72
CA LEU A 537 -29.47 -8.77 -13.83
C LEU A 537 -29.81 -9.84 -14.87
N ILE A 538 -29.15 -9.88 -16.03
CA ILE A 538 -29.26 -10.94 -17.03
C ILE A 538 -28.95 -12.30 -16.40
N ALA A 539 -27.84 -12.44 -15.69
CA ALA A 539 -27.46 -13.70 -15.04
C ALA A 539 -28.49 -14.16 -13.99
N GLN A 540 -29.08 -13.21 -13.24
CA GLN A 540 -30.20 -13.50 -12.32
C GLN A 540 -31.46 -13.95 -13.08
N ALA A 541 -31.79 -13.29 -14.19
CA ALA A 541 -32.95 -13.61 -15.02
C ALA A 541 -32.84 -15.01 -15.65
N GLU A 542 -31.67 -15.33 -16.20
CA GLU A 542 -31.41 -16.68 -16.74
C GLU A 542 -31.51 -17.77 -15.67
N ARG A 543 -31.01 -17.49 -14.46
CA ARG A 543 -31.14 -18.42 -13.33
C ARG A 543 -32.60 -18.63 -12.98
N ARG A 544 -33.42 -17.58 -12.95
CA ARG A 544 -34.85 -17.64 -12.67
C ARG A 544 -35.65 -18.37 -13.76
N LEU A 545 -35.26 -18.22 -15.01
CA LEU A 545 -35.84 -18.97 -16.13
C LEU A 545 -35.59 -20.49 -15.99
N ARG A 546 -34.36 -20.86 -15.61
CA ARG A 546 -34.02 -22.27 -15.32
C ARG A 546 -34.86 -22.83 -14.16
N ASP A 547 -34.99 -22.06 -13.07
CA ASP A 547 -35.81 -22.46 -11.91
C ASP A 547 -37.30 -22.61 -12.32
N ALA A 548 -37.80 -21.66 -13.12
CA ALA A 548 -39.18 -21.71 -13.64
C ALA A 548 -39.45 -22.92 -14.53
N SER A 549 -38.51 -23.24 -15.40
CA SER A 549 -38.63 -24.44 -16.28
C SER A 549 -38.61 -25.75 -15.48
N LEU A 550 -37.90 -25.81 -14.37
CA LEU A 550 -37.85 -26.97 -13.47
C LEU A 550 -39.12 -27.09 -12.62
N GLU A 551 -39.67 -25.97 -12.10
CA GLU A 551 -40.82 -25.98 -11.18
C GLU A 551 -42.16 -26.08 -11.93
N PHE A 552 -42.32 -25.39 -13.07
CA PHE A 552 -43.60 -25.32 -13.82
C PHE A 552 -43.61 -26.15 -15.10
N GLY A 553 -42.46 -26.72 -15.50
CA GLY A 553 -42.32 -27.33 -16.81
C GLY A 553 -42.37 -26.31 -17.97
N PRO A 554 -42.19 -26.77 -19.22
CA PRO A 554 -42.03 -25.85 -20.37
C PRO A 554 -43.28 -25.04 -20.72
N TYR A 555 -44.46 -25.37 -20.16
CA TYR A 555 -45.76 -24.71 -20.49
C TYR A 555 -46.43 -24.02 -19.27
N GLY A 556 -45.94 -24.22 -18.05
CA GLY A 556 -46.66 -23.79 -16.84
C GLY A 556 -46.59 -22.25 -16.58
N ALA A 557 -45.62 -21.55 -17.11
CA ALA A 557 -45.46 -20.09 -16.99
C ALA A 557 -45.01 -19.45 -18.32
N GLU A 558 -45.41 -20.01 -19.46
CA GLU A 558 -44.91 -19.68 -20.80
C GLU A 558 -44.93 -18.17 -21.10
N ARG A 559 -46.02 -17.49 -20.74
CA ARG A 559 -46.15 -16.05 -20.97
C ARG A 559 -45.11 -15.21 -20.18
N GLN A 560 -44.85 -15.57 -18.92
CA GLN A 560 -43.91 -14.87 -18.06
C GLN A 560 -42.48 -15.22 -18.45
N GLN A 561 -42.19 -16.49 -18.76
CA GLN A 561 -40.88 -16.92 -19.25
C GLN A 561 -40.52 -16.21 -20.55
N ARG A 562 -41.44 -16.17 -21.50
CA ARG A 562 -41.27 -15.48 -22.79
C ARG A 562 -41.03 -13.97 -22.62
N ALA A 563 -41.73 -13.33 -21.66
CA ALA A 563 -41.53 -11.91 -21.38
C ALA A 563 -40.12 -11.64 -20.83
N VAL A 564 -39.56 -12.52 -19.96
CA VAL A 564 -38.21 -12.41 -19.44
C VAL A 564 -37.18 -12.68 -20.54
N GLU A 565 -37.37 -13.69 -21.38
CA GLU A 565 -36.49 -13.99 -22.52
C GLU A 565 -36.35 -12.79 -23.47
N LEU A 566 -37.49 -12.18 -23.89
CA LEU A 566 -37.48 -11.01 -24.76
C LEU A 566 -36.79 -9.82 -24.08
N ALA A 567 -37.04 -9.60 -22.80
CA ALA A 567 -36.38 -8.50 -22.07
C ALA A 567 -34.87 -8.72 -21.87
N ILE A 568 -34.40 -9.98 -21.81
CA ILE A 568 -32.96 -10.30 -21.85
C ILE A 568 -32.38 -9.93 -23.22
N GLU A 569 -33.04 -10.36 -24.32
CA GLU A 569 -32.62 -10.03 -25.69
C GLU A 569 -32.51 -8.51 -25.90
N ASP A 570 -33.47 -7.73 -25.40
CA ASP A 570 -33.46 -6.26 -25.46
C ASP A 570 -32.25 -5.67 -24.67
N VAL A 571 -31.97 -6.17 -23.45
CA VAL A 571 -30.81 -5.69 -22.69
C VAL A 571 -29.49 -6.08 -23.36
N GLU A 572 -29.36 -7.27 -23.93
CA GLU A 572 -28.17 -7.72 -24.68
C GLU A 572 -27.94 -6.89 -25.95
N GLU A 573 -29.00 -6.43 -26.63
CA GLU A 573 -28.91 -5.55 -27.79
C GLU A 573 -28.31 -4.19 -27.41
N TYR A 574 -28.83 -3.57 -26.32
CA TYR A 574 -28.43 -2.21 -25.94
C TYR A 574 -27.21 -2.13 -25.00
N ILE A 575 -26.71 -3.24 -24.46
CA ILE A 575 -25.58 -3.23 -23.53
C ILE A 575 -24.28 -2.70 -24.14
N ASN A 576 -24.16 -2.80 -25.46
CA ASN A 576 -23.00 -2.29 -26.21
C ASN A 576 -23.29 -0.98 -26.97
N ASP A 577 -24.51 -0.47 -26.89
CA ASP A 577 -24.87 0.80 -27.51
C ASP A 577 -24.34 1.97 -26.66
N ASP A 578 -24.01 3.09 -27.34
CA ASP A 578 -23.50 4.29 -26.69
C ASP A 578 -24.62 5.18 -26.10
N ASP A 579 -25.91 4.78 -26.26
CA ASP A 579 -27.02 5.49 -25.66
C ASP A 579 -27.40 4.92 -24.27
N PRO A 580 -27.08 5.64 -23.18
CA PRO A 580 -27.37 5.17 -21.83
C PRO A 580 -28.87 5.09 -21.50
N GLN A 581 -29.73 5.81 -22.23
CA GLN A 581 -31.17 5.87 -21.94
C GLN A 581 -31.89 4.60 -22.41
N GLU A 582 -31.52 4.07 -23.56
CA GLU A 582 -32.11 2.83 -24.07
C GLU A 582 -31.73 1.61 -23.19
N LEU A 583 -30.48 1.57 -22.70
CA LEU A 583 -30.07 0.53 -21.74
C LEU A 583 -30.87 0.61 -20.44
N GLU A 584 -31.13 1.81 -19.91
CA GLU A 584 -31.89 2.01 -18.67
C GLU A 584 -33.36 1.57 -18.82
N ILE A 585 -33.96 1.86 -19.97
CA ILE A 585 -35.32 1.43 -20.32
C ILE A 585 -35.38 -0.11 -20.42
N SER A 586 -34.45 -0.74 -21.13
CA SER A 586 -34.41 -2.19 -21.29
C SER A 586 -34.13 -2.92 -19.96
N VAL A 587 -33.25 -2.39 -19.11
CA VAL A 587 -33.02 -2.91 -17.75
C VAL A 587 -34.28 -2.83 -16.89
N SER A 588 -35.00 -1.70 -16.94
CA SER A 588 -36.25 -1.52 -16.20
C SER A 588 -37.32 -2.52 -16.69
N ALA A 589 -37.42 -2.77 -18.00
CA ALA A 589 -38.31 -3.75 -18.57
C ALA A 589 -37.97 -5.19 -18.11
N LEU A 590 -36.69 -5.54 -18.02
CA LEU A 590 -36.23 -6.83 -17.50
C LEU A 590 -36.57 -7.01 -16.02
N GLN A 591 -36.42 -5.97 -15.20
CA GLN A 591 -36.82 -5.98 -13.79
C GLN A 591 -38.34 -6.22 -13.63
N GLU A 592 -39.16 -5.57 -14.46
CA GLU A 592 -40.59 -5.73 -14.43
C GLU A 592 -41.03 -7.15 -14.88
N ALA A 593 -40.40 -7.69 -15.91
CA ALA A 593 -40.63 -9.06 -16.38
C ALA A 593 -40.24 -10.09 -15.31
N LEU A 594 -39.10 -9.91 -14.63
CA LEU A 594 -38.67 -10.75 -13.52
C LEU A 594 -39.61 -10.66 -12.32
N PHE A 595 -40.12 -9.48 -12.00
CA PHE A 595 -41.12 -9.32 -10.96
C PHE A 595 -42.41 -10.09 -11.30
N GLY A 596 -42.84 -10.04 -12.57
CA GLY A 596 -43.98 -10.82 -13.08
C GLY A 596 -43.79 -12.33 -12.92
N LEU A 597 -42.59 -12.83 -13.24
CA LEU A 597 -42.22 -14.24 -13.07
C LEU A 597 -42.19 -14.64 -11.59
N ASN A 598 -41.56 -13.85 -10.73
CA ASN A 598 -41.47 -14.10 -9.29
C ASN A 598 -42.85 -14.09 -8.61
N ARG A 599 -43.77 -13.24 -9.07
CA ARG A 599 -45.17 -13.23 -8.60
C ARG A 599 -45.88 -14.52 -8.92
N LYS A 600 -45.60 -15.18 -10.06
CA LYS A 600 -46.14 -16.49 -10.42
C LYS A 600 -45.63 -17.56 -9.47
N PHE A 601 -44.34 -17.60 -9.13
CA PHE A 601 -43.78 -18.48 -8.11
C PHE A 601 -44.47 -18.31 -6.74
N ALA A 602 -44.75 -17.06 -6.34
CA ALA A 602 -45.41 -16.78 -5.07
C ALA A 602 -46.89 -17.18 -5.05
N ALA A 603 -47.57 -17.16 -6.20
CA ALA A 603 -48.98 -17.55 -6.31
C ALA A 603 -49.17 -19.07 -6.21
N GLU A 604 -48.30 -19.87 -6.80
CA GLU A 604 -48.42 -21.35 -6.75
C GLU A 604 -47.98 -21.91 -5.39
N ARG A 605 -47.04 -21.31 -4.70
CA ARG A 605 -46.68 -21.67 -3.29
C ARG A 605 -47.83 -21.40 -2.30
N LYS A 606 -48.82 -20.59 -2.66
CA LYS A 606 -50.04 -20.35 -1.84
C LYS A 606 -51.12 -21.39 -2.06
N THR A 607 -51.09 -22.20 -3.12
CA THR A 607 -52.05 -23.25 -3.40
C THR A 607 -51.68 -24.60 -2.79
N ASP A 608 -50.42 -24.79 -2.34
CA ASP A 608 -50.00 -25.94 -1.55
C ASP A 608 -50.17 -25.63 -0.05
N ASN A 609 -51.33 -25.96 0.49
CA ASN A 609 -51.65 -25.80 1.91
C ASN A 609 -50.76 -26.70 2.79
N ASN A 610 -49.76 -26.12 3.44
CA ASN A 610 -49.34 -26.54 4.79
C ASN A 610 -48.64 -25.40 5.53
N PRO A 611 -49.02 -25.09 6.79
CA PRO A 611 -48.55 -23.89 7.47
C PRO A 611 -47.26 -24.17 8.21
N LEU A 612 -46.14 -23.72 7.72
CA LEU A 612 -44.90 -23.60 8.53
C LEU A 612 -44.26 -22.24 8.36
N GLN A 613 -44.22 -21.55 9.49
CA GLN A 613 -43.47 -20.32 9.79
C GLN A 613 -42.04 -20.37 9.23
N GLY A 614 -41.66 -19.41 8.39
CA GLY A 614 -40.27 -19.25 7.98
C GLY A 614 -39.96 -18.20 6.91
N ILE A 615 -40.95 -17.54 6.31
CA ILE A 615 -40.73 -16.70 5.11
C ILE A 615 -41.04 -15.20 5.35
N LYS A 616 -40.99 -14.74 6.55
CA LYS A 616 -41.13 -13.28 6.80
C LYS A 616 -39.80 -12.49 6.71
N ASN A 617 -38.65 -13.15 6.75
CA ASN A 617 -37.36 -12.48 6.80
C ASN A 617 -36.61 -12.41 5.45
N THR A 618 -37.08 -13.06 4.39
CA THR A 618 -36.38 -13.03 3.09
C THR A 618 -37.00 -12.06 2.08
N PHE A 619 -38.18 -11.53 2.35
CA PHE A 619 -38.84 -10.58 1.45
C PHE A 619 -38.73 -9.11 1.92
N GLY A 620 -38.35 -8.86 3.15
CA GLY A 620 -38.02 -7.52 3.68
C GLY A 620 -36.70 -7.01 3.14
N SER A 621 -35.67 -7.83 3.16
CA SER A 621 -34.32 -7.45 2.76
C SER A 621 -34.17 -7.20 1.24
N LEU A 622 -34.91 -7.92 0.40
CA LEU A 622 -34.86 -7.74 -1.06
C LEU A 622 -35.61 -6.48 -1.55
N LYS A 623 -36.55 -5.97 -0.77
CA LYS A 623 -37.25 -4.72 -1.10
C LYS A 623 -36.45 -3.50 -0.66
N ASP A 624 -35.71 -3.62 0.45
CA ASP A 624 -34.87 -2.54 0.98
C ASP A 624 -33.52 -2.46 0.22
N GLU A 625 -32.99 -3.57 -0.33
CA GLU A 625 -31.80 -3.57 -1.19
C GLU A 625 -32.05 -3.15 -2.65
N LEU A 626 -33.28 -3.30 -3.18
CA LEU A 626 -33.60 -2.99 -4.59
C LEU A 626 -34.34 -1.67 -4.79
N PHE A 627 -34.81 -1.02 -3.73
CA PHE A 627 -35.64 0.19 -3.82
C PHE A 627 -35.28 1.26 -2.76
N SER A 628 -34.05 1.31 -2.28
CA SER A 628 -33.57 2.50 -1.58
C SER A 628 -33.29 3.60 -2.62
N ASP A 629 -34.27 4.49 -2.79
CA ASP A 629 -34.16 5.72 -3.59
C ASP A 629 -33.10 6.72 -3.05
N ASP A 630 -32.34 6.33 -2.01
CA ASP A 630 -31.35 7.19 -1.36
C ASP A 630 -29.95 7.17 -1.99
N TYR A 631 -29.77 6.47 -3.15
CA TYR A 631 -28.44 6.35 -3.79
C TYR A 631 -28.15 7.46 -4.84
N TRP A 632 -29.04 8.42 -5.07
CA TRP A 632 -28.93 9.32 -6.23
C TRP A 632 -28.78 10.80 -5.94
N ASP A 633 -28.80 11.28 -4.68
CA ASP A 633 -28.91 12.75 -4.43
C ASP A 633 -27.91 13.38 -3.46
N ASP A 634 -26.86 12.73 -2.97
CA ASP A 634 -25.83 13.41 -2.17
C ASP A 634 -24.42 13.25 -2.73
N ASP A 635 -24.04 14.18 -3.63
CA ASP A 635 -22.67 14.37 -4.08
C ASP A 635 -21.93 15.33 -3.13
N PRO A 636 -20.95 14.85 -2.33
CA PRO A 636 -20.20 15.69 -1.39
C PRO A 636 -19.41 16.83 -2.07
N TRP A 637 -19.18 16.74 -3.40
CA TRP A 637 -18.40 17.73 -4.15
C TRP A 637 -19.21 18.91 -4.66
N ASP A 638 -20.52 18.76 -4.87
CA ASP A 638 -21.39 19.86 -5.32
C ASP A 638 -21.65 20.87 -4.20
N ASN A 639 -21.61 20.46 -2.94
CA ASN A 639 -21.79 21.35 -1.79
C ASN A 639 -20.58 22.24 -1.48
N GLN A 640 -19.36 21.88 -1.91
CA GLN A 640 -18.20 22.75 -1.73
C GLN A 640 -18.07 23.81 -2.84
N MET A 641 -18.47 23.52 -4.07
CA MET A 641 -18.46 24.54 -5.14
C MET A 641 -19.57 25.59 -4.98
N ASN A 642 -20.74 25.20 -4.47
CA ASN A 642 -21.85 26.15 -4.29
C ASN A 642 -21.68 27.05 -3.04
N ARG A 643 -20.87 26.71 -2.08
CA ARG A 643 -20.56 27.61 -0.94
C ARG A 643 -19.60 28.74 -1.32
N ASN A 644 -18.71 28.52 -2.28
CA ASN A 644 -17.76 29.56 -2.74
C ASN A 644 -18.38 30.53 -3.77
N TYR A 645 -19.51 30.20 -4.40
CA TYR A 645 -20.16 31.08 -5.38
C TYR A 645 -21.26 31.98 -4.76
N LYS A 646 -21.75 31.68 -3.57
CA LYS A 646 -22.78 32.51 -2.90
C LYS A 646 -22.22 33.63 -2.03
N ASN A 647 -20.92 33.65 -1.74
CA ASN A 647 -20.30 34.71 -0.93
C ASN A 647 -19.66 35.85 -1.74
N SER A 648 -19.84 35.91 -3.06
CA SER A 648 -19.27 36.98 -3.89
C SER A 648 -20.29 37.94 -4.51
N ARG A 649 -21.54 37.96 -4.09
CA ARG A 649 -22.50 38.98 -4.48
C ARG A 649 -23.30 39.43 -3.26
N TYR A 650 -22.89 40.50 -2.66
CA TYR A 650 -23.57 41.58 -1.93
C TYR A 650 -22.62 42.13 -0.87
N GLY A 651 -21.99 43.21 -1.19
CA GLY A 651 -21.26 44.04 -0.26
C GLY A 651 -21.06 45.39 -0.85
N ASN A 652 -21.98 46.29 -0.64
CA ASN A 652 -21.80 47.70 -0.86
C ASN A 652 -21.92 48.45 0.46
N SER A 653 -20.86 49.25 0.70
CA SER A 653 -20.82 50.52 1.40
C SER A 653 -21.05 50.56 2.93
N ARG A 654 -20.10 50.99 3.64
CA ARG A 654 -19.87 52.27 4.30
C ARG A 654 -19.09 52.12 5.59
N ASP A 655 -17.99 52.89 5.58
CA ASP A 655 -17.44 53.78 6.61
C ASP A 655 -17.48 53.32 8.08
N ASP A 656 -16.34 53.18 8.66
CA ASP A 656 -15.73 54.00 9.69
C ASP A 656 -14.66 53.21 10.47
N ASP A 657 -13.43 53.69 10.33
CA ASP A 657 -12.30 53.55 11.28
C ASP A 657 -12.66 54.39 12.53
N PRO A 658 -11.99 54.37 13.68
CA PRO A 658 -10.69 53.77 14.04
C PRO A 658 -10.55 53.27 15.51
N TRP A 659 -9.30 52.92 15.80
CA TRP A 659 -8.63 52.95 17.13
C TRP A 659 -8.61 51.71 18.03
N ASP A 660 -7.45 51.21 18.13
CA ASP A 660 -6.52 51.15 19.27
C ASP A 660 -6.55 49.95 20.25
N ASN A 661 -5.36 49.52 20.44
CA ASN A 661 -4.69 49.09 21.68
C ASN A 661 -4.73 47.62 22.13
N ASP A 662 -3.51 47.08 21.99
CA ASP A 662 -2.69 46.50 23.08
C ASP A 662 -3.26 45.39 23.97
N TYR A 663 -2.52 44.35 24.04
CA TYR A 663 -1.78 43.71 25.14
C TYR A 663 -1.67 42.20 25.06
N PHE A 664 -0.42 41.77 24.94
CA PHE A 664 0.28 40.74 25.71
C PHE A 664 -0.49 39.47 26.18
N LEU A 665 -0.11 38.33 25.74
CA LEU A 665 0.85 37.35 26.30
C LEU A 665 0.98 36.19 25.33
#